data_4fced538bbd28f6569c2566ef94f77a2
#
_entry.id   4fced538bbd28f6569c2566ef94f77a2
#
_cell.length_a   1.000
_cell.length_b   1.000
_cell.length_c   1.000
_cell.angle_alpha   90.00
_cell.angle_beta   90.00
_cell.angle_gamma   90.00
#
_symmetry.space_group_name_H-M   'P 1'
#
loop_
_entity.id
_entity.type
_entity.pdbx_description
1 polymer ?
#
loop_
_entity_poly.entity_id
_entity_poly.type
_entity_poly.pdbx_seq_one_letter_code
_entity_poly.pdbx_strand_id
1 'polypeptide(L)'
;MALRVALRAVRVAPRLARRPSLYAARAFSTSEAEAPAAATPKPDAPPPPSTEEHTFQAETRSLLNIVSNALYTEREVFLRELLSNASDALEKCRLRRVSNEPTADGDDELHIAVTVDKERKTLTIEDSGIGMTASELGTNLGTIALSGSKKFAAEASSKGDDASSIIGQFGVGFYSAFMVGDAVTVESRSADPGAGPAYWRSEDGAETYDLGDGGSKTTRGSKITIQLKDDAAEYLDIHRLKEVVQKYSNFVAFPIKVAGETANGVGAVWAADPREVTEDQYAEFYRHTFKGAWDTPFFHHHFRAEAPLDVKCVLYVPSFHAEKGGMARLEPSVALYSRKVLIEDPCEAVAPDWMRFVKGVVDSEDLPLSISREKSQDRRLLDKLQDVVVRKFLRFLLDKAKQDRAKYLEFYAEYATFLKEGACHDHGRRADLAKLLYFDTSSSAELTSLDEYVGRLPGDAKDDDDKIYYLHAPTRELALASPYYEAFKDSKRECLFVYNAIDDFVMSNLGTHNGRPIVAAERATFAAGGAAEEKTEESDGDEKAPASRKLDDAEAAFLAQWMVRTLDDRLESVVPTDRLSSSPAVLADAESGAMRRMMALVAQQSTGEALPPLPKQKLEVNPKHPVVLALHDAAKRSSDDATALHAAHQLLDTAIVAAGLMDDARTMIPRLNKLLELALLKQDK
;
A
#
# COMPACT_ATOMS: atom_id res chain seq x y z
N MET A 1 2.32 15.23 5.38
CA MET A 1 2.10 14.05 4.54
C MET A 1 3.02 14.06 3.34
N ALA A 2 2.95 15.03 2.45
CA ALA A 2 3.87 15.23 1.33
C ALA A 2 5.36 15.17 1.74
N LEU A 3 5.68 15.65 2.94
CA LEU A 3 7.03 15.68 3.49
C LEU A 3 7.65 14.28 3.72
N ARG A 4 6.87 13.29 4.16
CA ARG A 4 7.35 11.91 4.33
C ARG A 4 7.53 11.17 3.02
N VAL A 5 6.73 11.52 2.01
CA VAL A 5 6.88 11.05 0.63
C VAL A 5 8.23 11.51 0.08
N ALA A 6 8.58 12.79 0.29
CA ALA A 6 9.86 13.36 -0.12
C ALA A 6 11.06 12.77 0.63
N LEU A 7 10.95 12.56 1.94
CA LEU A 7 12.03 11.96 2.75
C LEU A 7 12.33 10.52 2.34
N ARG A 8 11.33 9.74 1.91
CA ARG A 8 11.56 8.40 1.34
C ARG A 8 12.20 8.47 -0.06
N ALA A 9 11.77 9.39 -0.91
CA ALA A 9 12.34 9.57 -2.24
C ALA A 9 13.82 9.97 -2.19
N VAL A 10 14.20 10.84 -1.27
CA VAL A 10 15.60 11.26 -1.07
C VAL A 10 16.49 10.14 -0.51
N ARG A 11 15.91 9.18 0.26
CA ARG A 11 16.67 8.02 0.75
C ARG A 11 16.88 6.92 -0.30
N VAL A 12 16.14 6.94 -1.40
CA VAL A 12 16.22 5.94 -2.49
C VAL A 12 17.08 6.44 -3.66
N ALA A 13 17.61 7.67 -3.63
CA ALA A 13 18.58 8.11 -4.61
C ALA A 13 19.86 7.23 -4.53
N PRO A 14 20.27 6.56 -5.62
CA PRO A 14 21.36 5.60 -5.56
C PRO A 14 22.69 6.31 -5.33
N ARG A 15 23.48 5.80 -4.40
CA ARG A 15 24.92 6.07 -4.32
C ARG A 15 25.60 5.54 -5.58
N LEU A 16 25.59 6.31 -6.65
CA LEU A 16 26.36 6.06 -7.85
C LEU A 16 27.75 6.69 -7.67
N ALA A 17 28.69 5.88 -7.20
CA ALA A 17 30.10 6.00 -7.57
C ALA A 17 30.88 4.81 -7.03
N ARG A 18 31.03 3.74 -7.82
CA ARG A 18 32.25 2.91 -7.85
C ARG A 18 32.30 2.06 -9.11
N ARG A 19 33.18 2.47 -10.01
CA ARG A 19 34.03 1.80 -11.01
C ARG A 19 33.42 0.69 -11.90
N PRO A 20 33.61 0.78 -13.22
CA PRO A 20 33.21 -0.24 -14.18
C PRO A 20 34.18 -1.42 -14.17
N SER A 21 33.69 -2.60 -13.97
CA SER A 21 34.37 -3.85 -14.28
C SER A 21 34.05 -4.22 -15.74
N LEU A 22 35.07 -4.30 -16.53
CA LEU A 22 35.06 -4.78 -17.92
C LEU A 22 34.59 -6.24 -17.97
N TYR A 23 33.39 -6.46 -18.52
CA TYR A 23 33.06 -7.74 -19.12
C TYR A 23 32.63 -7.51 -20.56
N ALA A 24 33.45 -8.07 -21.45
CA ALA A 24 33.30 -7.99 -22.89
C ALA A 24 32.02 -8.68 -23.38
N ALA A 25 31.27 -7.97 -24.21
CA ALA A 25 30.21 -8.55 -25.03
C ALA A 25 30.81 -9.56 -26.02
N ARG A 26 30.38 -10.81 -25.97
CA ARG A 26 30.65 -11.80 -27.01
C ARG A 26 29.37 -11.96 -27.84
N ALA A 27 29.50 -11.59 -29.10
CA ALA A 27 28.50 -11.79 -30.12
C ALA A 27 28.24 -13.27 -30.36
N PHE A 28 26.97 -13.65 -30.48
CA PHE A 28 26.57 -14.97 -30.99
C PHE A 28 26.67 -14.98 -32.49
N SER A 29 27.57 -15.84 -33.02
CA SER A 29 27.53 -16.25 -34.40
C SER A 29 27.05 -17.71 -34.44
N THR A 30 26.06 -17.94 -35.26
CA THR A 30 25.54 -19.26 -35.62
C THR A 30 26.56 -20.00 -36.48
N SER A 31 26.95 -21.21 -36.12
CA SER A 31 27.47 -22.22 -37.05
C SER A 31 27.21 -23.66 -36.54
N GLU A 32 26.70 -24.40 -37.42
CA GLU A 32 26.52 -25.82 -37.68
C GLU A 32 26.98 -26.88 -36.65
N ALA A 33 26.15 -27.88 -36.55
CA ALA A 33 26.26 -29.04 -35.70
C ALA A 33 27.44 -29.94 -36.13
N GLU A 34 28.34 -30.22 -35.19
CA GLU A 34 29.24 -31.36 -35.24
C GLU A 34 28.96 -32.34 -34.07
N ALA A 35 29.02 -33.61 -34.37
CA ALA A 35 28.71 -34.73 -33.49
C ALA A 35 29.61 -34.80 -32.25
N PRO A 36 29.14 -35.39 -31.11
CA PRO A 36 29.89 -35.35 -29.86
C PRO A 36 31.06 -36.29 -29.86
N ALA A 37 32.25 -35.74 -29.65
CA ALA A 37 33.46 -36.51 -29.30
C ALA A 37 33.32 -37.10 -27.89
N ALA A 38 33.79 -38.33 -27.71
CA ALA A 38 33.73 -39.12 -26.50
C ALA A 38 34.27 -38.37 -25.26
N ALA A 39 33.46 -38.35 -24.20
CA ALA A 39 33.81 -37.75 -22.91
C ALA A 39 34.96 -38.55 -22.26
N THR A 40 36.03 -37.87 -21.90
CA THR A 40 37.07 -38.38 -21.00
C THR A 40 36.46 -38.63 -19.63
N PRO A 41 36.75 -39.77 -18.98
CA PRO A 41 36.22 -40.08 -17.66
C PRO A 41 36.79 -39.06 -16.63
N LYS A 42 35.88 -38.43 -15.86
CA LYS A 42 36.26 -37.69 -14.68
C LYS A 42 36.94 -38.62 -13.68
N PRO A 43 38.01 -38.19 -13.00
CA PRO A 43 38.60 -39.02 -11.94
C PRO A 43 37.56 -39.28 -10.87
N ASP A 44 37.44 -40.55 -10.47
CA ASP A 44 36.54 -41.01 -9.42
C ASP A 44 36.75 -40.19 -8.13
N ALA A 45 35.66 -39.64 -7.61
CA ALA A 45 35.67 -39.02 -6.29
C ALA A 45 36.10 -40.09 -5.26
N PRO A 46 36.91 -39.73 -4.25
CA PRO A 46 37.26 -40.69 -3.21
C PRO A 46 35.99 -41.23 -2.55
N PRO A 47 35.97 -42.56 -2.23
CA PRO A 47 34.81 -43.14 -1.59
C PRO A 47 34.49 -42.35 -0.30
N PRO A 48 33.20 -42.11 0.01
CA PRO A 48 32.83 -41.44 1.24
C PRO A 48 33.41 -42.21 2.42
N PRO A 49 33.88 -41.51 3.47
CA PRO A 49 34.35 -42.19 4.67
C PRO A 49 33.27 -43.12 5.19
N SER A 50 33.64 -44.27 5.74
CA SER A 50 32.70 -45.20 6.38
C SER A 50 32.03 -44.47 7.54
N THR A 51 30.76 -44.03 7.35
CA THR A 51 29.96 -43.37 8.35
C THR A 51 29.09 -44.40 9.06
N GLU A 52 29.17 -44.46 10.36
CA GLU A 52 28.18 -45.15 11.19
C GLU A 52 26.93 -44.26 11.31
N GLU A 53 25.77 -44.88 11.11
CA GLU A 53 24.47 -44.19 11.25
C GLU A 53 24.15 -44.08 12.75
N HIS A 54 24.13 -42.84 13.28
CA HIS A 54 23.74 -42.55 14.66
C HIS A 54 22.37 -41.94 14.69
N THR A 55 21.51 -42.38 15.62
CA THR A 55 20.21 -41.76 15.89
C THR A 55 20.39 -40.60 16.84
N PHE A 56 19.72 -39.45 16.53
CA PHE A 56 19.67 -38.31 17.44
C PHE A 56 18.97 -38.69 18.75
N GLN A 57 19.51 -38.26 19.89
CA GLN A 57 18.89 -38.35 21.19
C GLN A 57 18.38 -36.96 21.59
N ALA A 58 17.27 -36.92 22.30
CA ALA A 58 16.67 -35.67 22.74
C ALA A 58 16.53 -35.63 24.27
N GLU A 59 16.90 -34.53 24.87
CA GLU A 59 16.63 -34.25 26.29
C GLU A 59 15.21 -33.67 26.40
N THR A 60 14.26 -34.49 26.83
CA THR A 60 12.82 -34.17 26.87
C THR A 60 12.50 -32.91 27.69
N ARG A 61 13.17 -32.73 28.85
CA ARG A 61 12.99 -31.56 29.70
C ARG A 61 13.36 -30.26 29.03
N SER A 62 14.53 -30.22 28.36
CA SER A 62 14.96 -29.04 27.59
C SER A 62 14.03 -28.74 26.44
N LEU A 63 13.52 -29.76 25.74
CA LEU A 63 12.54 -29.56 24.66
C LEU A 63 11.21 -29.00 25.19
N LEU A 64 10.68 -29.55 26.29
CA LEU A 64 9.46 -29.02 26.91
C LEU A 64 9.65 -27.57 27.36
N ASN A 65 10.80 -27.24 27.97
CA ASN A 65 11.10 -25.88 28.37
C ASN A 65 11.19 -24.91 27.17
N ILE A 66 11.78 -25.33 26.07
CA ILE A 66 11.81 -24.52 24.83
C ILE A 66 10.39 -24.29 24.32
N VAL A 67 9.57 -25.33 24.27
CA VAL A 67 8.19 -25.24 23.76
C VAL A 67 7.30 -24.40 24.68
N SER A 68 7.45 -24.55 26.01
CA SER A 68 6.62 -23.82 26.98
C SER A 68 7.06 -22.39 27.23
N ASN A 69 8.37 -22.04 27.11
CA ASN A 69 8.86 -20.73 27.54
C ASN A 69 9.58 -19.91 26.45
N ALA A 70 10.00 -20.52 25.35
CA ALA A 70 10.78 -19.82 24.32
C ALA A 70 10.10 -19.75 22.95
N LEU A 71 9.09 -20.58 22.72
CA LEU A 71 8.44 -20.68 21.40
C LEU A 71 7.45 -19.52 21.14
N TYR A 72 6.77 -19.05 22.17
CA TYR A 72 5.73 -18.04 22.07
C TYR A 72 6.15 -16.73 22.75
N THR A 73 5.83 -15.62 22.09
CA THR A 73 6.16 -14.28 22.61
C THR A 73 5.16 -13.83 23.69
N GLU A 74 3.88 -14.15 23.51
CA GLU A 74 2.81 -13.75 24.43
C GLU A 74 2.21 -14.97 25.14
N ARG A 75 2.04 -14.86 26.44
CA ARG A 75 1.49 -15.97 27.24
C ARG A 75 0.05 -16.33 26.88
N GLU A 76 -0.79 -15.36 26.52
CA GLU A 76 -2.21 -15.56 26.17
C GLU A 76 -2.43 -16.51 25.00
N VAL A 77 -1.39 -16.78 24.22
CA VAL A 77 -1.39 -17.73 23.10
C VAL A 77 -1.73 -19.15 23.54
N PHE A 78 -1.49 -19.53 24.80
CA PHE A 78 -1.88 -20.84 25.29
C PHE A 78 -3.38 -21.11 25.10
N LEU A 79 -4.22 -20.11 25.35
CA LEU A 79 -5.66 -20.26 25.15
C LEU A 79 -6.03 -20.43 23.68
N ARG A 80 -5.40 -19.68 22.78
CA ARG A 80 -5.55 -19.86 21.32
C ARG A 80 -5.24 -21.30 20.89
N GLU A 81 -4.11 -21.83 21.33
CA GLU A 81 -3.67 -23.17 20.95
C GLU A 81 -4.63 -24.25 21.47
N LEU A 82 -5.06 -24.16 22.73
CA LEU A 82 -6.00 -25.12 23.31
C LEU A 82 -7.39 -25.04 22.68
N LEU A 83 -7.89 -23.83 22.39
CA LEU A 83 -9.16 -23.66 21.67
C LEU A 83 -9.07 -24.15 20.23
N SER A 84 -7.94 -23.99 19.57
CA SER A 84 -7.70 -24.53 18.22
C SER A 84 -7.70 -26.06 18.23
N ASN A 85 -7.08 -26.68 19.23
CA ASN A 85 -7.11 -28.14 19.39
C ASN A 85 -8.54 -28.64 19.69
N ALA A 86 -9.29 -27.95 20.52
CA ALA A 86 -10.68 -28.25 20.80
C ALA A 86 -11.56 -28.12 19.53
N SER A 87 -11.35 -27.06 18.75
CA SER A 87 -12.02 -26.87 17.46
C SER A 87 -11.73 -28.00 16.48
N ASP A 88 -10.47 -28.46 16.39
CA ASP A 88 -10.10 -29.63 15.59
C ASP A 88 -10.80 -30.91 16.05
N ALA A 89 -10.95 -31.11 17.37
CA ALA A 89 -11.64 -32.25 17.92
C ALA A 89 -13.14 -32.26 17.56
N LEU A 90 -13.75 -31.07 17.58
CA LEU A 90 -15.14 -30.88 17.16
C LEU A 90 -15.32 -31.10 15.64
N GLU A 91 -14.38 -30.60 14.83
CA GLU A 91 -14.43 -30.77 13.40
C GLU A 91 -14.27 -32.23 12.98
N LYS A 92 -13.38 -32.98 13.62
CA LYS A 92 -13.26 -34.44 13.45
C LYS A 92 -14.55 -35.15 13.78
N CYS A 93 -15.22 -34.76 14.88
CA CYS A 93 -16.51 -35.29 15.28
C CYS A 93 -17.61 -34.97 14.24
N ARG A 94 -17.62 -33.73 13.71
CA ARG A 94 -18.54 -33.29 12.65
C ARG A 94 -18.37 -34.11 11.38
N LEU A 95 -17.12 -34.28 10.91
CA LEU A 95 -16.79 -35.07 9.72
C LEU A 95 -17.24 -36.54 9.91
N ARG A 96 -16.98 -37.14 11.08
CA ARG A 96 -17.42 -38.48 11.38
C ARG A 96 -18.94 -38.64 11.32
N ARG A 97 -19.70 -37.64 11.81
CA ARG A 97 -21.16 -37.60 11.72
C ARG A 97 -21.65 -37.49 10.28
N VAL A 98 -21.03 -36.63 9.47
CA VAL A 98 -21.35 -36.47 8.04
C VAL A 98 -21.11 -37.77 7.28
N SER A 99 -20.07 -38.51 7.62
CA SER A 99 -19.75 -39.83 7.04
C SER A 99 -20.63 -40.98 7.58
N ASN A 100 -21.62 -40.66 8.46
CA ASN A 100 -22.51 -41.63 9.10
C ASN A 100 -21.77 -42.73 9.89
N GLU A 101 -20.59 -42.46 10.40
CA GLU A 101 -19.85 -43.34 11.31
C GLU A 101 -20.50 -43.31 12.72
N PRO A 102 -20.61 -44.44 13.42
CA PRO A 102 -21.22 -44.47 14.76
C PRO A 102 -20.45 -43.60 15.75
N THR A 103 -21.17 -42.73 16.44
CA THR A 103 -20.58 -41.87 17.50
C THR A 103 -21.33 -42.07 18.83
N ALA A 104 -20.62 -42.16 19.92
CA ALA A 104 -21.21 -42.15 21.26
C ALA A 104 -21.92 -40.80 21.50
N ASP A 105 -22.94 -40.83 22.39
CA ASP A 105 -23.68 -39.65 22.87
C ASP A 105 -24.46 -38.86 21.76
N GLY A 106 -24.82 -39.53 20.64
CA GLY A 106 -25.76 -39.02 19.65
C GLY A 106 -25.41 -37.65 19.03
N ASP A 107 -26.45 -36.82 18.84
CA ASP A 107 -26.40 -35.53 18.13
C ASP A 107 -26.27 -34.30 19.07
N ASP A 108 -25.66 -34.44 20.23
CA ASP A 108 -25.46 -33.33 21.13
C ASP A 108 -24.71 -32.17 20.46
N GLU A 109 -25.04 -30.92 20.87
CA GLU A 109 -24.45 -29.71 20.35
C GLU A 109 -22.93 -29.73 20.49
N LEU A 110 -22.23 -29.50 19.38
CA LEU A 110 -20.78 -29.35 19.38
C LEU A 110 -20.40 -27.96 19.91
N HIS A 111 -19.71 -27.89 21.06
CA HIS A 111 -19.30 -26.65 21.69
C HIS A 111 -18.00 -26.80 22.50
N ILE A 112 -17.41 -25.66 22.86
CA ILE A 112 -16.28 -25.54 23.76
C ILE A 112 -16.74 -24.75 24.98
N ALA A 113 -16.43 -25.23 26.18
CA ALA A 113 -16.72 -24.55 27.43
C ALA A 113 -15.42 -24.16 28.15
N VAL A 114 -15.31 -22.90 28.59
CA VAL A 114 -14.19 -22.39 29.37
C VAL A 114 -14.72 -21.95 30.72
N THR A 115 -14.20 -22.54 31.80
CA THR A 115 -14.63 -22.27 33.17
C THR A 115 -13.43 -22.04 34.10
N VAL A 116 -13.63 -21.27 35.16
CA VAL A 116 -12.59 -20.97 36.16
C VAL A 116 -13.09 -21.34 37.57
N ASP A 117 -12.19 -21.87 38.38
CA ASP A 117 -12.39 -22.03 39.83
C ASP A 117 -11.34 -21.17 40.55
N LYS A 118 -11.80 -20.07 41.12
CA LYS A 118 -10.91 -19.10 41.81
C LYS A 118 -10.34 -19.64 43.13
N GLU A 119 -11.06 -20.52 43.81
CA GLU A 119 -10.61 -21.11 45.07
C GLU A 119 -9.48 -22.12 44.83
N ARG A 120 -9.64 -22.94 43.78
CA ARG A 120 -8.63 -23.94 43.40
C ARG A 120 -7.57 -23.38 42.46
N LYS A 121 -7.70 -22.14 42.02
CA LYS A 121 -6.86 -21.49 40.98
C LYS A 121 -6.76 -22.35 39.72
N THR A 122 -7.87 -22.88 39.23
CA THR A 122 -7.88 -23.72 38.04
C THR A 122 -8.65 -23.08 36.90
N LEU A 123 -8.11 -23.25 35.70
CA LEU A 123 -8.79 -22.96 34.44
C LEU A 123 -9.12 -24.29 33.75
N THR A 124 -10.36 -24.47 33.31
CA THR A 124 -10.81 -25.68 32.64
C THR A 124 -11.32 -25.33 31.25
N ILE A 125 -10.86 -26.07 30.24
CA ILE A 125 -11.31 -26.02 28.85
C ILE A 125 -11.88 -27.38 28.51
N GLU A 126 -13.14 -27.44 28.12
CA GLU A 126 -13.85 -28.67 27.81
C GLU A 126 -14.46 -28.61 26.40
N ASP A 127 -14.23 -29.61 25.58
CA ASP A 127 -14.86 -29.80 24.27
C ASP A 127 -15.81 -31.00 24.26
N SER A 128 -16.80 -30.94 23.37
CA SER A 128 -17.73 -32.05 23.08
C SER A 128 -17.36 -32.79 21.79
N GLY A 129 -16.07 -32.80 21.45
CA GLY A 129 -15.52 -33.34 20.21
C GLY A 129 -15.36 -34.86 20.18
N ILE A 130 -14.44 -35.33 19.35
CA ILE A 130 -14.21 -36.78 19.14
C ILE A 130 -13.63 -37.48 20.37
N GLY A 131 -12.93 -36.74 21.28
CA GLY A 131 -12.24 -37.32 22.43
C GLY A 131 -11.11 -38.28 22.04
N MET A 132 -10.56 -38.95 23.08
CA MET A 132 -9.41 -39.86 22.93
C MET A 132 -9.54 -41.05 23.90
N THR A 133 -9.05 -42.21 23.50
CA THR A 133 -8.79 -43.37 24.37
C THR A 133 -7.49 -43.17 25.15
N ALA A 134 -7.24 -44.01 26.18
CA ALA A 134 -5.99 -43.96 26.94
C ALA A 134 -4.74 -44.19 26.05
N SER A 135 -4.83 -45.06 25.09
CA SER A 135 -3.73 -45.30 24.12
C SER A 135 -3.48 -44.07 23.23
N GLU A 136 -4.53 -43.38 22.77
CA GLU A 136 -4.42 -42.16 21.98
C GLU A 136 -3.89 -40.98 22.82
N LEU A 137 -4.31 -40.86 24.10
CA LEU A 137 -3.73 -39.87 25.02
C LEU A 137 -2.23 -40.08 25.21
N GLY A 138 -1.80 -41.34 25.44
CA GLY A 138 -0.39 -41.67 25.56
C GLY A 138 0.40 -41.37 24.30
N THR A 139 -0.16 -41.63 23.13
CA THR A 139 0.50 -41.38 21.85
C THR A 139 0.54 -39.88 21.54
N ASN A 140 -0.58 -39.18 21.61
CA ASN A 140 -0.72 -37.79 21.16
C ASN A 140 -0.15 -36.76 22.16
N LEU A 141 -0.20 -37.04 23.48
CA LEU A 141 0.30 -36.15 24.51
C LEU A 141 1.62 -36.61 25.11
N GLY A 142 2.03 -37.86 24.90
CA GLY A 142 3.31 -38.40 25.34
C GLY A 142 4.45 -38.26 24.33
N THR A 143 4.16 -37.85 23.08
CA THR A 143 5.17 -37.65 22.04
C THR A 143 5.18 -36.20 21.58
N ILE A 144 6.27 -35.49 21.90
CA ILE A 144 6.45 -34.08 21.48
C ILE A 144 6.57 -33.98 19.96
N ALA A 145 5.90 -32.98 19.36
CA ALA A 145 5.85 -32.75 17.91
C ALA A 145 5.12 -33.82 17.08
N LEU A 146 4.31 -34.66 17.72
CA LEU A 146 3.39 -35.57 17.05
C LEU A 146 1.99 -34.94 16.96
N SER A 147 1.49 -34.71 15.74
CA SER A 147 0.15 -34.15 15.52
C SER A 147 -0.84 -35.23 15.08
N GLY A 148 -1.77 -35.60 15.97
CA GLY A 148 -2.90 -36.45 15.62
C GLY A 148 -3.88 -35.81 14.62
N SER A 149 -3.96 -34.48 14.60
CA SER A 149 -4.76 -33.72 13.64
C SER A 149 -4.19 -33.80 12.23
N LYS A 150 -2.85 -33.71 12.10
CA LYS A 150 -2.16 -33.85 10.79
C LYS A 150 -2.38 -35.25 10.21
N LYS A 151 -2.29 -36.29 11.02
CA LYS A 151 -2.51 -37.69 10.59
C LYS A 151 -3.96 -37.84 10.12
N PHE A 152 -4.92 -37.37 10.89
CA PHE A 152 -6.33 -37.41 10.52
C PHE A 152 -6.62 -36.64 9.22
N ALA A 153 -6.09 -35.44 9.04
CA ALA A 153 -6.26 -34.66 7.82
C ALA A 153 -5.74 -35.38 6.58
N ALA A 154 -4.58 -36.07 6.69
CA ALA A 154 -4.03 -36.86 5.60
C ALA A 154 -4.92 -38.09 5.25
N GLU A 155 -5.49 -38.75 6.26
CA GLU A 155 -6.41 -39.87 6.09
C GLU A 155 -7.75 -39.43 5.47
N ALA A 156 -8.34 -38.33 5.95
CA ALA A 156 -9.56 -37.75 5.41
C ALA A 156 -9.40 -37.32 3.95
N SER A 157 -8.33 -36.62 3.62
CA SER A 157 -8.02 -36.22 2.24
C SER A 157 -7.87 -37.44 1.30
N SER A 158 -7.31 -38.55 1.79
CA SER A 158 -7.21 -39.79 1.00
C SER A 158 -8.57 -40.44 0.72
N LYS A 159 -9.57 -40.17 1.56
CA LYS A 159 -10.97 -40.62 1.40
C LYS A 159 -11.82 -39.66 0.57
N GLY A 160 -11.30 -38.48 0.21
CA GLY A 160 -12.02 -37.44 -0.53
C GLY A 160 -12.84 -36.50 0.36
N ASP A 161 -12.66 -36.54 1.68
CA ASP A 161 -13.31 -35.64 2.62
C ASP A 161 -12.55 -34.30 2.69
N ASP A 162 -13.29 -33.21 2.82
CA ASP A 162 -12.71 -31.86 3.01
C ASP A 162 -12.26 -31.69 4.46
N ALA A 163 -10.98 -31.87 4.70
CA ALA A 163 -10.33 -31.67 5.99
C ALA A 163 -9.54 -30.34 6.06
N SER A 164 -9.81 -29.39 5.16
CA SER A 164 -9.11 -28.10 5.07
C SER A 164 -9.29 -27.24 6.32
N SER A 165 -10.36 -27.45 7.08
CA SER A 165 -10.68 -26.75 8.34
C SER A 165 -9.82 -27.17 9.54
N ILE A 166 -9.03 -28.24 9.45
CA ILE A 166 -8.19 -28.74 10.55
C ILE A 166 -6.94 -27.85 10.72
N ILE A 167 -6.75 -27.33 11.93
CA ILE A 167 -5.76 -26.29 12.25
C ILE A 167 -4.44 -26.89 12.77
N GLY A 168 -4.50 -27.93 13.61
CA GLY A 168 -3.37 -28.48 14.37
C GLY A 168 -2.38 -29.31 13.57
N GLN A 169 -1.25 -28.73 13.15
CA GLN A 169 -0.26 -29.40 12.31
C GLN A 169 1.05 -29.77 12.98
N PHE A 170 1.45 -29.10 14.08
CA PHE A 170 2.79 -29.16 14.64
C PHE A 170 2.95 -30.09 15.84
N GLY A 171 1.88 -30.40 16.59
CA GLY A 171 1.92 -31.26 17.78
C GLY A 171 2.65 -30.65 18.98
N VAL A 172 2.76 -29.33 19.03
CA VAL A 172 3.40 -28.59 20.15
C VAL A 172 2.43 -27.68 20.89
N GLY A 173 1.31 -27.30 20.29
CA GLY A 173 0.37 -26.31 20.85
C GLY A 173 -0.19 -26.70 22.22
N PHE A 174 -0.39 -28.00 22.49
CA PHE A 174 -0.87 -28.47 23.80
C PHE A 174 0.06 -28.08 24.94
N TYR A 175 1.37 -28.16 24.75
CA TYR A 175 2.35 -27.87 25.80
C TYR A 175 2.44 -26.39 26.18
N SER A 176 1.81 -25.49 25.41
CA SER A 176 1.66 -24.08 25.79
C SER A 176 0.88 -23.92 27.10
N ALA A 177 0.07 -24.92 27.50
CA ALA A 177 -0.61 -24.92 28.83
C ALA A 177 0.38 -24.76 29.98
N PHE A 178 1.61 -25.26 29.87
CA PHE A 178 2.66 -25.13 30.89
C PHE A 178 3.28 -23.72 30.99
N MET A 179 3.01 -22.84 30.03
CA MET A 179 3.38 -21.41 30.15
C MET A 179 2.68 -20.76 31.36
N VAL A 180 1.44 -21.19 31.65
CA VAL A 180 0.55 -20.61 32.67
C VAL A 180 0.20 -21.60 33.79
N GLY A 181 0.47 -22.89 33.63
CA GLY A 181 0.08 -23.95 34.54
C GLY A 181 1.27 -24.64 35.20
N ASP A 182 1.18 -24.90 36.53
CA ASP A 182 2.07 -25.75 37.28
C ASP A 182 1.78 -27.23 37.04
N ALA A 183 0.52 -27.58 36.76
CA ALA A 183 0.11 -28.92 36.41
C ALA A 183 -1.05 -28.88 35.40
N VAL A 184 -1.06 -29.84 34.50
CA VAL A 184 -2.11 -30.02 33.48
C VAL A 184 -2.69 -31.42 33.61
N THR A 185 -4.01 -31.49 33.71
CA THR A 185 -4.77 -32.75 33.74
C THR A 185 -5.68 -32.81 32.50
N VAL A 186 -5.69 -33.92 31.81
CA VAL A 186 -6.57 -34.17 30.66
C VAL A 186 -7.44 -35.40 30.97
N GLU A 187 -8.73 -35.19 30.99
CA GLU A 187 -9.74 -36.26 31.06
C GLU A 187 -10.43 -36.34 29.71
N SER A 188 -10.49 -37.51 29.09
CA SER A 188 -11.06 -37.67 27.77
C SER A 188 -11.88 -38.94 27.65
N ARG A 189 -12.90 -38.91 26.79
CA ARG A 189 -13.68 -40.07 26.39
C ARG A 189 -13.84 -40.08 24.88
N SER A 190 -13.39 -41.15 24.23
CA SER A 190 -13.52 -41.30 22.79
C SER A 190 -14.99 -41.35 22.36
N ALA A 191 -15.27 -40.85 21.16
CA ALA A 191 -16.56 -40.97 20.49
C ALA A 191 -16.84 -42.42 20.02
N ASP A 192 -15.92 -43.34 20.15
CA ASP A 192 -16.13 -44.74 19.84
C ASP A 192 -17.15 -45.36 20.77
N PRO A 193 -18.18 -46.09 20.23
CA PRO A 193 -19.14 -46.76 21.06
C PRO A 193 -18.50 -47.74 22.04
N GLY A 194 -18.80 -47.57 23.33
CA GLY A 194 -18.27 -48.47 24.37
C GLY A 194 -16.92 -48.03 24.94
N ALA A 195 -16.28 -46.94 24.45
CA ALA A 195 -15.07 -46.43 25.04
C ALA A 195 -15.31 -45.89 26.45
N GLY A 196 -14.44 -46.25 27.40
CA GLY A 196 -14.40 -45.72 28.78
C GLY A 196 -13.68 -44.37 28.85
N PRO A 197 -13.80 -43.65 29.96
CA PRO A 197 -13.03 -42.46 30.22
C PRO A 197 -11.56 -42.79 30.42
N ALA A 198 -10.68 -41.88 30.01
CA ALA A 198 -9.23 -41.96 30.12
C ALA A 198 -8.66 -40.69 30.80
N TYR A 199 -7.55 -40.83 31.47
CA TYR A 199 -6.91 -39.79 32.30
C TYR A 199 -5.43 -39.68 31.96
N TRP A 200 -4.95 -38.43 31.84
CA TRP A 200 -3.55 -38.06 31.67
C TRP A 200 -3.22 -36.87 32.58
N ARG A 201 -2.06 -36.87 33.20
CA ARG A 201 -1.59 -35.74 34.03
C ARG A 201 -0.08 -35.59 33.96
N SER A 202 0.40 -34.34 33.87
CA SER A 202 1.81 -34.01 34.07
C SER A 202 1.96 -32.68 34.80
N GLU A 203 3.12 -32.49 35.44
CA GLU A 203 3.51 -31.24 36.10
C GLU A 203 4.53 -30.48 35.27
N ASP A 204 4.62 -29.16 35.46
CA ASP A 204 5.57 -28.32 34.70
C ASP A 204 7.01 -28.76 34.94
N GLY A 205 7.76 -28.94 33.84
CA GLY A 205 9.14 -29.39 33.89
C GLY A 205 9.33 -30.87 34.28
N ALA A 206 8.27 -31.68 34.41
CA ALA A 206 8.36 -33.11 34.63
C ALA A 206 8.80 -33.86 33.35
N GLU A 207 9.58 -34.91 33.53
CA GLU A 207 9.99 -35.82 32.42
C GLU A 207 9.01 -36.98 32.25
N THR A 208 8.03 -37.09 33.14
CA THR A 208 7.06 -38.19 33.20
C THR A 208 5.65 -37.65 33.27
N TYR A 209 4.70 -38.50 32.93
CA TYR A 209 3.26 -38.23 33.05
C TYR A 209 2.54 -39.48 33.57
N ASP A 210 1.44 -39.27 34.25
CA ASP A 210 0.54 -40.33 34.67
C ASP A 210 -0.49 -40.58 33.58
N LEU A 211 -0.74 -41.83 33.23
CA LEU A 211 -1.72 -42.27 32.24
C LEU A 211 -2.52 -43.46 32.78
N GLY A 212 -3.83 -43.42 32.62
CA GLY A 212 -4.69 -44.52 33.05
C GLY A 212 -6.09 -44.49 32.44
N ASP A 213 -6.78 -45.60 32.63
CA ASP A 213 -8.22 -45.67 32.43
C ASP A 213 -8.94 -45.10 33.66
N GLY A 214 -10.01 -44.36 33.42
CA GLY A 214 -10.78 -43.69 34.49
C GLY A 214 -10.85 -42.18 34.25
N GLY A 215 -11.50 -41.47 35.14
CA GLY A 215 -11.71 -40.04 35.07
C GLY A 215 -13.18 -39.65 35.30
N SER A 216 -13.45 -38.37 35.41
CA SER A 216 -14.80 -37.85 35.74
C SER A 216 -15.63 -37.60 34.45
N LYS A 217 -15.02 -37.66 33.27
CA LYS A 217 -15.72 -37.35 32.02
C LYS A 217 -16.64 -38.49 31.58
N THR A 218 -17.93 -38.21 31.60
CA THR A 218 -18.97 -39.19 31.27
C THR A 218 -19.44 -39.11 29.82
N THR A 219 -19.31 -37.95 29.18
CA THR A 219 -19.67 -37.67 27.77
C THR A 219 -18.42 -37.69 26.89
N ARG A 220 -18.57 -37.87 25.58
CA ARG A 220 -17.47 -37.79 24.62
C ARG A 220 -16.76 -36.42 24.66
N GLY A 221 -15.54 -36.34 24.17
CA GLY A 221 -14.74 -35.13 24.11
C GLY A 221 -13.62 -35.11 25.15
N SER A 222 -12.94 -33.98 25.29
CA SER A 222 -11.81 -33.84 26.21
C SER A 222 -12.03 -32.67 27.15
N LYS A 223 -11.48 -32.78 28.39
CA LYS A 223 -11.51 -31.77 29.42
C LYS A 223 -10.09 -31.55 29.92
N ILE A 224 -9.56 -30.36 29.69
CA ILE A 224 -8.22 -29.94 30.10
C ILE A 224 -8.36 -29.03 31.29
N THR A 225 -7.78 -29.42 32.44
CA THR A 225 -7.77 -28.65 33.67
C THR A 225 -6.32 -28.22 33.95
N ILE A 226 -6.10 -26.92 34.03
CA ILE A 226 -4.80 -26.28 34.27
C ILE A 226 -4.78 -25.71 35.69
N GLN A 227 -3.84 -26.17 36.50
CA GLN A 227 -3.54 -25.54 37.78
C GLN A 227 -2.68 -24.31 37.50
N LEU A 228 -3.25 -23.11 37.63
CA LEU A 228 -2.55 -21.88 37.23
C LEU A 228 -1.42 -21.53 38.22
N LYS A 229 -0.30 -21.06 37.64
CA LYS A 229 0.82 -20.43 38.34
C LYS A 229 0.36 -19.13 39.02
N ASP A 230 1.05 -18.72 40.09
CA ASP A 230 0.70 -17.49 40.82
C ASP A 230 0.84 -16.24 39.91
N ASP A 231 1.80 -16.22 38.99
CA ASP A 231 2.02 -15.14 38.03
C ASP A 231 1.08 -15.17 36.80
N ALA A 232 0.19 -16.16 36.75
CA ALA A 232 -0.84 -16.32 35.69
C ALA A 232 -2.28 -16.11 36.24
N ALA A 233 -2.43 -15.51 37.42
CA ALA A 233 -3.73 -15.30 38.06
C ALA A 233 -4.69 -14.40 37.27
N GLU A 234 -4.20 -13.62 36.29
CA GLU A 234 -5.05 -12.83 35.37
C GLU A 234 -6.04 -13.69 34.59
N TYR A 235 -5.71 -14.96 34.31
CA TYR A 235 -6.58 -15.88 33.56
C TYR A 235 -7.69 -16.49 34.44
N LEU A 236 -7.80 -16.12 35.73
CA LEU A 236 -8.98 -16.36 36.55
C LEU A 236 -10.06 -15.29 36.35
N ASP A 237 -9.76 -14.22 35.61
CA ASP A 237 -10.74 -13.20 35.26
C ASP A 237 -11.49 -13.59 33.97
N ILE A 238 -12.81 -13.71 34.09
CA ILE A 238 -13.71 -14.04 32.99
C ILE A 238 -13.64 -12.98 31.86
N HIS A 239 -13.48 -11.70 32.20
CA HIS A 239 -13.36 -10.62 31.20
C HIS A 239 -12.09 -10.79 30.37
N ARG A 240 -10.96 -11.07 31.03
CA ARG A 240 -9.68 -11.33 30.35
C ARG A 240 -9.77 -12.53 29.42
N LEU A 241 -10.41 -13.61 29.84
CA LEU A 241 -10.62 -14.78 28.99
C LEU A 241 -11.47 -14.46 27.77
N LYS A 242 -12.58 -13.69 27.93
CA LYS A 242 -13.42 -13.25 26.82
C LYS A 242 -12.62 -12.38 25.83
N GLU A 243 -11.79 -11.46 26.31
CA GLU A 243 -10.92 -10.64 25.43
C GLU A 243 -9.98 -11.51 24.61
N VAL A 244 -9.32 -12.49 25.21
CA VAL A 244 -8.42 -13.40 24.51
C VAL A 244 -9.16 -14.26 23.48
N VAL A 245 -10.35 -14.79 23.83
CA VAL A 245 -11.22 -15.53 22.90
C VAL A 245 -11.61 -14.64 21.72
N GLN A 246 -12.05 -13.42 21.97
CA GLN A 246 -12.44 -12.47 20.93
C GLN A 246 -11.26 -12.07 20.04
N LYS A 247 -10.05 -11.95 20.60
CA LYS A 247 -8.85 -11.59 19.83
C LYS A 247 -8.42 -12.69 18.86
N TYR A 248 -8.36 -13.94 19.32
CA TYR A 248 -7.74 -15.02 18.55
C TYR A 248 -8.70 -16.05 17.95
N SER A 249 -9.86 -16.27 18.59
CA SER A 249 -10.76 -17.38 18.31
C SER A 249 -12.19 -16.93 18.01
N ASN A 250 -12.41 -15.64 17.74
CA ASN A 250 -13.74 -15.07 17.50
C ASN A 250 -14.49 -15.74 16.35
N PHE A 251 -13.75 -16.24 15.36
CA PHE A 251 -14.29 -16.80 14.11
C PHE A 251 -14.24 -18.33 14.05
N VAL A 252 -13.97 -18.99 15.15
CA VAL A 252 -14.08 -20.45 15.27
C VAL A 252 -15.53 -20.86 15.00
N ALA A 253 -15.70 -21.94 14.21
CA ALA A 253 -17.02 -22.36 13.71
C ALA A 253 -17.98 -22.85 14.80
N PHE A 254 -17.46 -23.17 15.98
CA PHE A 254 -18.22 -23.74 17.09
C PHE A 254 -18.38 -22.73 18.22
N PRO A 255 -19.53 -22.75 18.94
CA PRO A 255 -19.74 -21.88 20.11
C PRO A 255 -18.66 -22.10 21.18
N ILE A 256 -17.99 -21.01 21.61
CA ILE A 256 -17.07 -20.99 22.75
C ILE A 256 -17.80 -20.29 23.91
N LYS A 257 -18.16 -21.07 24.92
CA LYS A 257 -18.91 -20.60 26.10
C LYS A 257 -17.94 -20.30 27.24
N VAL A 258 -17.73 -19.03 27.59
CA VAL A 258 -16.93 -18.61 28.74
C VAL A 258 -17.86 -18.34 29.93
N ALA A 259 -17.72 -19.10 31.00
CA ALA A 259 -18.63 -19.07 32.17
C ALA A 259 -20.11 -19.19 31.77
N GLY A 260 -20.42 -20.00 30.74
CA GLY A 260 -21.78 -20.25 30.26
C GLY A 260 -22.31 -19.28 29.21
N GLU A 261 -21.61 -18.17 28.95
CA GLU A 261 -21.99 -17.19 27.92
C GLU A 261 -21.14 -17.38 26.65
N THR A 262 -21.77 -17.33 25.47
CA THR A 262 -21.03 -17.42 24.21
C THR A 262 -20.16 -16.19 24.01
N ALA A 263 -18.85 -16.39 23.86
CA ALA A 263 -17.86 -15.32 23.73
C ALA A 263 -17.50 -15.02 22.26
N ASN A 264 -17.66 -15.98 21.35
CA ASN A 264 -17.50 -15.83 19.90
C ASN A 264 -18.90 -15.78 19.27
N GLY A 265 -19.26 -14.71 18.60
CA GLY A 265 -20.62 -14.55 18.07
C GLY A 265 -20.69 -14.03 16.64
N VAL A 266 -19.56 -13.63 16.09
CA VAL A 266 -19.52 -13.03 14.75
C VAL A 266 -19.09 -14.08 13.74
N GLY A 267 -19.92 -14.31 12.73
CA GLY A 267 -19.58 -15.22 11.63
C GLY A 267 -18.37 -14.71 10.84
N ALA A 268 -17.52 -15.62 10.38
CA ALA A 268 -16.42 -15.29 9.47
C ALA A 268 -16.98 -14.93 8.09
N VAL A 269 -17.41 -13.69 7.90
CA VAL A 269 -18.06 -13.20 6.66
C VAL A 269 -17.20 -13.52 5.43
N TRP A 270 -15.88 -13.37 5.50
CA TRP A 270 -14.97 -13.65 4.39
C TRP A 270 -14.91 -15.12 3.94
N ALA A 271 -15.36 -16.04 4.81
CA ALA A 271 -15.40 -17.47 4.52
C ALA A 271 -16.69 -17.92 3.84
N ALA A 272 -17.75 -17.08 3.86
CA ALA A 272 -19.02 -17.33 3.19
C ALA A 272 -18.94 -17.06 1.68
N ASP A 273 -19.90 -17.53 0.90
CA ASP A 273 -20.02 -17.11 -0.50
C ASP A 273 -20.44 -15.61 -0.54
N PRO A 274 -19.71 -14.76 -1.28
CA PRO A 274 -20.07 -13.34 -1.41
C PRO A 274 -21.52 -13.07 -1.86
N ARG A 275 -22.16 -14.03 -2.51
CA ARG A 275 -23.54 -13.93 -3.00
C ARG A 275 -24.59 -14.17 -1.92
N GLU A 276 -24.19 -14.82 -0.83
CA GLU A 276 -25.08 -15.18 0.27
C GLU A 276 -25.03 -14.18 1.42
N VAL A 277 -24.02 -13.30 1.44
CA VAL A 277 -23.81 -12.31 2.49
C VAL A 277 -24.61 -11.04 2.18
N THR A 278 -25.42 -10.60 3.14
CA THR A 278 -26.22 -9.37 3.01
C THR A 278 -25.42 -8.11 3.38
N GLU A 279 -25.88 -6.94 2.91
CA GLU A 279 -25.28 -5.65 3.25
C GLU A 279 -25.26 -5.39 4.77
N ASP A 280 -26.32 -5.80 5.48
CA ASP A 280 -26.41 -5.67 6.94
C ASP A 280 -25.34 -6.53 7.65
N GLN A 281 -25.07 -7.73 7.14
CA GLN A 281 -24.01 -8.59 7.67
C GLN A 281 -22.60 -8.00 7.43
N TYR A 282 -22.36 -7.37 6.27
CA TYR A 282 -21.10 -6.64 6.03
C TYR A 282 -20.96 -5.46 6.98
N ALA A 283 -22.02 -4.68 7.21
CA ALA A 283 -22.00 -3.54 8.12
C ALA A 283 -21.86 -3.95 9.59
N GLU A 284 -22.50 -5.04 10.01
CA GLU A 284 -22.36 -5.59 11.35
C GLU A 284 -20.95 -6.12 11.59
N PHE A 285 -20.42 -6.90 10.64
CA PHE A 285 -19.05 -7.40 10.69
C PHE A 285 -18.03 -6.26 10.80
N TYR A 286 -18.17 -5.20 10.00
CA TYR A 286 -17.31 -4.04 10.03
C TYR A 286 -17.27 -3.36 11.40
N ARG A 287 -18.44 -3.12 12.01
CA ARG A 287 -18.58 -2.49 13.32
C ARG A 287 -18.02 -3.34 14.45
N HIS A 288 -18.19 -4.66 14.38
CA HIS A 288 -17.69 -5.58 15.40
C HIS A 288 -16.19 -5.81 15.32
N THR A 289 -15.65 -5.93 14.10
CA THR A 289 -14.26 -6.33 13.89
C THR A 289 -13.31 -5.14 14.07
N PHE A 290 -13.69 -3.95 13.59
CA PHE A 290 -12.81 -2.79 13.61
C PHE A 290 -13.20 -1.82 14.72
N LYS A 291 -12.47 -1.89 15.85
CA LYS A 291 -12.69 -1.03 17.02
C LYS A 291 -12.75 0.45 16.63
N GLY A 292 -13.78 1.16 17.12
CA GLY A 292 -13.98 2.59 16.82
C GLY A 292 -14.57 2.89 15.43
N ALA A 293 -15.02 1.90 14.68
CA ALA A 293 -15.77 2.10 13.46
C ALA A 293 -17.24 2.42 13.80
N TRP A 294 -17.56 3.72 13.82
CA TRP A 294 -18.91 4.22 14.08
C TRP A 294 -19.65 4.55 12.79
N ASP A 295 -18.93 4.52 11.66
CA ASP A 295 -19.42 4.83 10.33
C ASP A 295 -19.96 3.59 9.62
N THR A 296 -20.63 3.84 8.50
CA THR A 296 -20.92 2.81 7.50
C THR A 296 -19.79 2.85 6.46
N PRO A 297 -19.21 1.70 6.09
CA PRO A 297 -18.12 1.70 5.13
C PRO A 297 -18.58 2.26 3.77
N PHE A 298 -17.73 3.05 3.14
CA PHE A 298 -17.99 3.64 1.82
C PHE A 298 -18.11 2.57 0.74
N PHE A 299 -17.16 1.61 0.78
CA PHE A 299 -17.14 0.41 -0.03
C PHE A 299 -16.75 -0.78 0.81
N HIS A 300 -17.24 -1.96 0.43
CA HIS A 300 -16.67 -3.25 0.81
C HIS A 300 -16.32 -4.06 -0.44
N HIS A 301 -15.31 -4.91 -0.34
CA HIS A 301 -14.88 -5.81 -1.40
C HIS A 301 -14.61 -7.19 -0.84
N HIS A 302 -15.54 -8.11 -1.07
CA HIS A 302 -15.44 -9.51 -0.67
C HIS A 302 -15.09 -10.36 -1.89
N PHE A 303 -14.01 -11.13 -1.83
CA PHE A 303 -13.59 -12.00 -2.92
C PHE A 303 -12.90 -13.27 -2.43
N ARG A 304 -12.87 -14.25 -3.32
CA ARG A 304 -12.06 -15.47 -3.20
C ARG A 304 -11.13 -15.58 -4.40
N ALA A 305 -9.96 -16.15 -4.19
CA ALA A 305 -9.01 -16.48 -5.24
C ALA A 305 -8.40 -17.84 -4.92
N GLU A 306 -8.38 -18.76 -5.91
CA GLU A 306 -7.90 -20.13 -5.74
C GLU A 306 -6.50 -20.33 -6.33
N ALA A 307 -6.04 -19.40 -7.16
CA ALA A 307 -4.72 -19.46 -7.79
C ALA A 307 -4.12 -18.05 -7.88
N PRO A 308 -2.82 -17.84 -7.62
CA PRO A 308 -1.79 -18.83 -7.27
C PRO A 308 -1.80 -19.28 -5.80
N LEU A 309 -2.65 -18.71 -4.96
CA LEU A 309 -2.86 -19.04 -3.56
C LEU A 309 -4.37 -19.07 -3.29
N ASP A 310 -4.81 -19.94 -2.37
CA ASP A 310 -6.16 -19.87 -1.82
C ASP A 310 -6.26 -18.69 -0.87
N VAL A 311 -7.05 -17.69 -1.25
CA VAL A 311 -7.26 -16.45 -0.51
C VAL A 311 -8.74 -16.16 -0.38
N LYS A 312 -9.20 -16.01 0.84
CA LYS A 312 -10.54 -15.55 1.21
C LYS A 312 -10.39 -14.19 1.86
N CYS A 313 -11.05 -13.16 1.34
CA CYS A 313 -10.74 -11.79 1.75
C CYS A 313 -11.98 -10.90 1.76
N VAL A 314 -12.10 -10.08 2.80
CA VAL A 314 -13.04 -8.95 2.84
C VAL A 314 -12.29 -7.68 3.20
N LEU A 315 -12.38 -6.67 2.33
CA LEU A 315 -11.78 -5.34 2.52
C LEU A 315 -12.87 -4.29 2.65
N TYR A 316 -12.64 -3.31 3.48
CA TYR A 316 -13.54 -2.17 3.70
C TYR A 316 -12.80 -0.87 3.49
N VAL A 317 -13.46 0.08 2.85
CA VAL A 317 -13.06 1.46 2.78
C VAL A 317 -13.96 2.25 3.72
N PRO A 318 -13.46 2.86 4.81
CA PRO A 318 -14.25 3.71 5.70
C PRO A 318 -14.89 4.89 4.96
N SER A 319 -15.90 5.53 5.54
CA SER A 319 -16.51 6.73 4.94
C SER A 319 -15.65 7.98 5.09
N PHE A 320 -14.74 8.01 6.06
CA PHE A 320 -13.79 9.11 6.31
C PHE A 320 -12.49 8.59 6.94
N HIS A 321 -11.46 9.43 6.96
CA HIS A 321 -10.19 9.09 7.59
C HIS A 321 -9.59 10.23 8.42
N ALA A 322 -8.87 9.86 9.51
CA ALA A 322 -8.32 10.82 10.47
C ALA A 322 -7.19 11.70 9.89
N GLU A 323 -6.44 11.23 8.89
CA GLU A 323 -5.34 11.99 8.29
C GLU A 323 -5.80 13.27 7.59
N LYS A 324 -7.05 13.34 7.11
CA LYS A 324 -7.61 14.54 6.47
C LYS A 324 -7.71 15.72 7.44
N GLY A 325 -7.98 15.44 8.70
CA GLY A 325 -8.01 16.44 9.77
C GLY A 325 -6.62 16.80 10.34
N GLY A 326 -5.54 16.25 9.81
CA GLY A 326 -4.19 16.47 10.32
C GLY A 326 -3.92 15.87 11.70
N MET A 327 -4.79 14.97 12.20
CA MET A 327 -4.70 14.40 13.53
C MET A 327 -3.52 13.42 13.66
N ALA A 328 -3.61 12.25 13.08
CA ALA A 328 -2.54 11.24 13.16
C ALA A 328 -2.46 10.49 11.82
N ARG A 329 -1.28 9.94 11.54
CA ARG A 329 -1.14 9.03 10.42
C ARG A 329 -1.90 7.75 10.72
N LEU A 330 -2.65 7.24 9.75
CA LEU A 330 -3.27 5.93 9.85
C LEU A 330 -2.19 4.84 9.90
N GLU A 331 -2.45 3.84 10.70
CA GLU A 331 -1.70 2.59 10.68
C GLU A 331 -2.42 1.57 9.80
N PRO A 332 -1.68 0.63 9.17
CA PRO A 332 -2.29 -0.48 8.47
C PRO A 332 -3.33 -1.18 9.35
N SER A 333 -4.44 -1.62 8.77
CA SER A 333 -5.55 -2.22 9.52
C SER A 333 -6.14 -3.44 8.80
N VAL A 334 -5.26 -4.22 8.13
CA VAL A 334 -5.62 -5.49 7.50
C VAL A 334 -5.00 -6.61 8.32
N ALA A 335 -5.86 -7.48 8.85
CA ALA A 335 -5.46 -8.64 9.65
C ALA A 335 -5.24 -9.87 8.77
N LEU A 336 -4.22 -10.66 9.11
CA LEU A 336 -3.90 -11.94 8.47
C LEU A 336 -4.41 -13.09 9.31
N TYR A 337 -5.21 -13.94 8.71
CA TYR A 337 -5.72 -15.17 9.27
C TYR A 337 -5.20 -16.39 8.49
N SER A 338 -5.20 -17.52 9.13
CA SER A 338 -5.08 -18.82 8.50
C SER A 338 -6.12 -19.74 9.12
N ARG A 339 -7.03 -20.27 8.29
CA ARG A 339 -8.13 -21.15 8.72
C ARG A 339 -8.95 -20.54 9.85
N LYS A 340 -9.30 -19.24 9.70
CA LYS A 340 -10.08 -18.45 10.68
C LYS A 340 -9.38 -18.21 12.04
N VAL A 341 -8.09 -18.55 12.18
CA VAL A 341 -7.27 -18.24 13.37
C VAL A 341 -6.39 -17.04 13.07
N LEU A 342 -6.39 -16.06 13.96
CA LEU A 342 -5.57 -14.85 13.82
C LEU A 342 -4.07 -15.20 13.88
N ILE A 343 -3.33 -14.71 12.88
CA ILE A 343 -1.88 -14.82 12.78
C ILE A 343 -1.23 -13.49 13.16
N GLU A 344 -1.66 -12.39 12.54
CA GLU A 344 -1.09 -11.07 12.76
C GLU A 344 -2.13 -9.97 12.51
N ASP A 345 -2.26 -9.02 13.46
CA ASP A 345 -3.16 -7.87 13.36
C ASP A 345 -2.51 -6.62 14.00
N PRO A 346 -2.18 -5.60 13.20
CA PRO A 346 -2.22 -5.54 11.74
C PRO A 346 -1.04 -6.27 11.07
N CYS A 347 -1.23 -6.78 9.85
CA CYS A 347 -0.17 -7.40 9.05
C CYS A 347 0.28 -6.46 7.93
N GLU A 348 1.43 -5.80 8.12
CA GLU A 348 1.98 -4.85 7.12
C GLU A 348 2.40 -5.53 5.81
N ALA A 349 2.66 -6.84 5.85
CA ALA A 349 3.09 -7.60 4.67
C ALA A 349 1.95 -7.86 3.68
N VAL A 350 0.68 -7.72 4.09
CA VAL A 350 -0.48 -8.05 3.26
C VAL A 350 -0.96 -6.86 2.43
N ALA A 351 -0.80 -5.64 2.95
CA ALA A 351 -1.21 -4.42 2.26
C ALA A 351 -0.06 -3.40 2.27
N PRO A 352 0.25 -2.76 1.12
CA PRO A 352 1.29 -1.74 1.07
C PRO A 352 0.85 -0.49 1.85
N ASP A 353 1.83 0.31 2.26
CA ASP A 353 1.63 1.50 3.09
C ASP A 353 0.61 2.51 2.53
N TRP A 354 0.53 2.65 1.21
CA TRP A 354 -0.47 3.51 0.58
C TRP A 354 -1.93 3.01 0.74
N MET A 355 -2.13 1.71 1.07
CA MET A 355 -3.43 1.13 1.38
C MET A 355 -3.80 1.20 2.86
N ARG A 356 -3.08 1.92 3.71
CA ARG A 356 -3.34 2.03 5.16
C ARG A 356 -4.72 2.55 5.53
N PHE A 357 -5.45 3.15 4.60
CA PHE A 357 -6.85 3.53 4.78
C PHE A 357 -7.83 2.35 4.67
N VAL A 358 -7.38 1.22 4.12
CA VAL A 358 -8.20 0.02 3.96
C VAL A 358 -8.14 -0.79 5.25
N LYS A 359 -9.32 -1.21 5.72
CA LYS A 359 -9.49 -2.16 6.81
C LYS A 359 -9.91 -3.51 6.24
N GLY A 360 -9.55 -4.61 6.87
CA GLY A 360 -9.97 -5.88 6.32
C GLY A 360 -9.38 -7.11 6.97
N VAL A 361 -9.81 -8.23 6.44
CA VAL A 361 -9.35 -9.57 6.81
C VAL A 361 -8.92 -10.31 5.56
N VAL A 362 -7.74 -10.90 5.62
CA VAL A 362 -7.21 -11.81 4.60
C VAL A 362 -6.94 -13.15 5.26
N ASP A 363 -7.55 -14.21 4.76
CA ASP A 363 -7.38 -15.58 5.24
C ASP A 363 -6.79 -16.44 4.12
N SER A 364 -5.71 -17.14 4.39
CA SER A 364 -5.09 -18.05 3.43
C SER A 364 -4.64 -19.34 4.12
N GLU A 365 -5.01 -20.46 3.50
CA GLU A 365 -4.65 -21.81 3.99
C GLU A 365 -3.27 -22.26 3.54
N ASP A 366 -2.72 -21.64 2.50
CA ASP A 366 -1.45 -22.01 1.86
C ASP A 366 -0.21 -21.42 2.56
N LEU A 367 -0.40 -20.54 3.54
CA LEU A 367 0.70 -19.92 4.25
C LEU A 367 1.39 -20.93 5.18
N PRO A 368 2.72 -21.20 4.99
CA PRO A 368 3.47 -21.96 5.94
C PRO A 368 3.61 -21.17 7.23
N LEU A 369 2.87 -21.57 8.23
CA LEU A 369 2.95 -20.96 9.55
C LEU A 369 4.25 -21.37 10.23
N SER A 370 4.85 -20.45 11.00
CA SER A 370 5.87 -20.81 11.99
C SER A 370 5.26 -21.77 13.02
N ILE A 371 6.08 -22.49 13.74
CA ILE A 371 5.61 -23.40 14.80
C ILE A 371 4.78 -22.64 15.85
N SER A 372 5.15 -21.37 16.13
CA SER A 372 4.41 -20.48 17.04
C SER A 372 3.18 -19.83 16.42
N ARG A 373 2.97 -19.89 15.11
CA ARG A 373 1.90 -19.20 14.37
C ARG A 373 1.85 -17.68 14.59
N GLU A 374 2.92 -17.07 15.10
CA GLU A 374 2.96 -15.63 15.37
C GLU A 374 3.43 -14.81 14.16
N LYS A 375 4.12 -15.44 13.20
CA LYS A 375 4.57 -14.79 11.95
C LYS A 375 4.66 -15.81 10.83
N SER A 376 4.29 -15.39 9.63
CA SER A 376 4.63 -16.15 8.43
C SER A 376 6.11 -16.00 8.11
N GLN A 377 6.83 -17.09 7.92
CA GLN A 377 8.28 -17.09 7.64
C GLN A 377 8.60 -16.96 6.16
N ASP A 378 7.66 -17.25 5.26
CA ASP A 378 7.90 -17.20 3.81
C ASP A 378 7.53 -15.83 3.22
N ARG A 379 8.53 -14.94 3.17
CA ARG A 379 8.37 -13.60 2.60
C ARG A 379 7.91 -13.64 1.13
N ARG A 380 8.31 -14.65 0.36
CA ARG A 380 7.91 -14.76 -1.05
C ARG A 380 6.43 -15.09 -1.21
N LEU A 381 5.87 -15.86 -0.28
CA LEU A 381 4.43 -16.14 -0.28
C LEU A 381 3.64 -14.93 0.20
N LEU A 382 4.13 -14.19 1.18
CA LEU A 382 3.53 -12.93 1.60
C LEU A 382 3.53 -11.89 0.47
N ASP A 383 4.65 -11.76 -0.27
CA ASP A 383 4.71 -10.87 -1.44
C ASP A 383 3.70 -11.26 -2.52
N LYS A 384 3.51 -12.58 -2.77
CA LYS A 384 2.47 -13.07 -3.69
C LYS A 384 1.05 -12.81 -3.16
N LEU A 385 0.83 -13.00 -1.87
CA LEU A 385 -0.45 -12.71 -1.22
C LEU A 385 -0.79 -11.23 -1.36
N GLN A 386 0.15 -10.34 -1.04
CA GLN A 386 0.01 -8.91 -1.24
C GLN A 386 -0.32 -8.56 -2.70
N ASP A 387 0.36 -9.21 -3.66
CA ASP A 387 0.10 -8.99 -5.09
C ASP A 387 -1.33 -9.37 -5.49
N VAL A 388 -1.85 -10.49 -4.98
CA VAL A 388 -3.24 -10.90 -5.22
C VAL A 388 -4.22 -9.89 -4.61
N VAL A 389 -4.03 -9.52 -3.34
CA VAL A 389 -4.92 -8.60 -2.61
C VAL A 389 -4.95 -7.23 -3.29
N VAL A 390 -3.79 -6.65 -3.58
CA VAL A 390 -3.70 -5.32 -4.18
C VAL A 390 -4.28 -5.30 -5.60
N ARG A 391 -3.97 -6.29 -6.43
CA ARG A 391 -4.49 -6.39 -7.79
C ARG A 391 -6.02 -6.53 -7.82
N LYS A 392 -6.59 -7.34 -6.92
CA LYS A 392 -8.05 -7.47 -6.78
C LYS A 392 -8.69 -6.17 -6.31
N PHE A 393 -8.07 -5.47 -5.36
CA PHE A 393 -8.57 -4.19 -4.86
C PHE A 393 -8.51 -3.08 -5.92
N LEU A 394 -7.40 -2.95 -6.67
CA LEU A 394 -7.29 -1.98 -7.76
C LEU A 394 -8.33 -2.24 -8.85
N ARG A 395 -8.53 -3.52 -9.23
CA ARG A 395 -9.56 -3.88 -10.19
C ARG A 395 -10.96 -3.52 -9.70
N PHE A 396 -11.25 -3.81 -8.44
CA PHE A 396 -12.52 -3.42 -7.81
C PHE A 396 -12.76 -1.90 -7.89
N LEU A 397 -11.76 -1.08 -7.58
CA LEU A 397 -11.87 0.37 -7.69
C LEU A 397 -12.09 0.83 -9.14
N LEU A 398 -11.40 0.21 -10.10
CA LEU A 398 -11.60 0.49 -11.55
C LEU A 398 -13.02 0.12 -11.99
N ASP A 399 -13.55 -0.99 -11.52
CA ASP A 399 -14.92 -1.40 -11.82
C ASP A 399 -15.93 -0.43 -11.19
N LYS A 400 -15.70 0.03 -9.96
CA LYS A 400 -16.53 1.06 -9.31
C LYS A 400 -16.49 2.40 -10.05
N ALA A 401 -15.31 2.84 -10.50
CA ALA A 401 -15.17 4.06 -11.28
C ALA A 401 -15.97 4.03 -12.59
N LYS A 402 -16.09 2.83 -13.21
CA LYS A 402 -16.88 2.63 -14.45
C LYS A 402 -18.38 2.47 -14.19
N GLN A 403 -18.76 1.81 -13.10
CA GLN A 403 -20.16 1.51 -12.78
C GLN A 403 -20.92 2.70 -12.20
N ASP A 404 -20.26 3.46 -11.32
CA ASP A 404 -20.84 4.63 -10.64
C ASP A 404 -19.74 5.70 -10.45
N ARG A 405 -19.56 6.50 -11.51
CA ARG A 405 -18.58 7.59 -11.54
C ARG A 405 -18.80 8.60 -10.42
N ALA A 406 -20.05 8.95 -10.11
CA ALA A 406 -20.36 9.96 -9.10
C ALA A 406 -19.90 9.49 -7.72
N LYS A 407 -20.28 8.28 -7.32
CA LYS A 407 -19.85 7.68 -6.05
C LYS A 407 -18.34 7.47 -6.00
N TYR A 408 -17.71 7.10 -7.14
CA TYR A 408 -16.26 6.98 -7.19
C TYR A 408 -15.57 8.33 -6.99
N LEU A 409 -16.06 9.42 -7.56
CA LEU A 409 -15.49 10.76 -7.37
C LEU A 409 -15.65 11.26 -5.93
N GLU A 410 -16.72 10.91 -5.21
CA GLU A 410 -16.84 11.15 -3.77
C GLU A 410 -15.74 10.39 -3.00
N PHE A 411 -15.53 9.10 -3.30
CA PHE A 411 -14.41 8.33 -2.75
C PHE A 411 -13.06 8.98 -3.10
N TYR A 412 -12.87 9.39 -4.36
CA TYR A 412 -11.63 10.01 -4.82
C TYR A 412 -11.34 11.33 -4.09
N ALA A 413 -12.36 12.15 -3.82
CA ALA A 413 -12.22 13.39 -3.04
C ALA A 413 -11.68 13.15 -1.62
N GLU A 414 -11.96 11.99 -1.03
CA GLU A 414 -11.49 11.61 0.30
C GLU A 414 -10.11 10.93 0.25
N TYR A 415 -9.92 9.99 -0.69
CA TYR A 415 -8.80 9.05 -0.68
C TYR A 415 -7.76 9.25 -1.79
N ALA A 416 -7.90 10.27 -2.64
CA ALA A 416 -6.99 10.53 -3.76
C ALA A 416 -5.51 10.58 -3.35
N THR A 417 -5.20 11.15 -2.18
CA THR A 417 -3.83 11.29 -1.70
C THR A 417 -3.14 9.94 -1.53
N PHE A 418 -3.84 8.92 -1.04
CA PHE A 418 -3.30 7.57 -0.87
C PHE A 418 -3.02 6.89 -2.22
N LEU A 419 -3.93 7.05 -3.19
CA LEU A 419 -3.71 6.52 -4.55
C LEU A 419 -2.52 7.23 -5.23
N LYS A 420 -2.37 8.53 -5.03
CA LYS A 420 -1.24 9.34 -5.51
C LYS A 420 0.07 8.94 -4.85
N GLU A 421 0.09 8.66 -3.55
CA GLU A 421 1.24 8.08 -2.86
C GLU A 421 1.62 6.73 -3.46
N GLY A 422 0.63 5.86 -3.71
CA GLY A 422 0.83 4.59 -4.37
C GLY A 422 1.46 4.74 -5.75
N ALA A 423 0.96 5.66 -6.59
CA ALA A 423 1.51 5.93 -7.91
C ALA A 423 2.96 6.42 -7.87
N CYS A 424 3.38 7.10 -6.78
CA CYS A 424 4.76 7.53 -6.61
C CYS A 424 5.71 6.41 -6.16
N HIS A 425 5.24 5.51 -5.28
CA HIS A 425 6.11 4.56 -4.58
C HIS A 425 6.00 3.11 -5.07
N ASP A 426 4.83 2.70 -5.54
CA ASP A 426 4.60 1.35 -6.02
C ASP A 426 4.87 1.25 -7.53
N HIS A 427 6.14 1.08 -7.87
CA HIS A 427 6.56 1.02 -9.27
C HIS A 427 5.91 -0.13 -10.05
N GLY A 428 5.62 -1.25 -9.39
CA GLY A 428 5.02 -2.43 -10.02
C GLY A 428 3.56 -2.23 -10.42
N ARG A 429 2.83 -1.37 -9.70
CA ARG A 429 1.39 -1.14 -9.88
C ARG A 429 1.05 0.27 -10.34
N ARG A 430 2.08 1.08 -10.63
CA ARG A 430 1.94 2.49 -11.04
C ARG A 430 1.00 2.69 -12.21
N ALA A 431 1.08 1.85 -13.22
CA ALA A 431 0.24 1.94 -14.41
C ALA A 431 -1.25 1.70 -14.10
N ASP A 432 -1.57 0.80 -13.18
CA ASP A 432 -2.95 0.55 -12.78
C ASP A 432 -3.47 1.64 -11.84
N LEU A 433 -2.63 2.15 -10.94
CA LEU A 433 -2.95 3.31 -10.11
C LEU A 433 -3.20 4.57 -10.94
N ALA A 434 -2.43 4.79 -12.01
CA ALA A 434 -2.62 5.93 -12.91
C ALA A 434 -4.03 5.99 -13.52
N LYS A 435 -4.65 4.85 -13.81
CA LYS A 435 -6.03 4.75 -14.34
C LYS A 435 -7.10 5.20 -13.34
N LEU A 436 -6.76 5.21 -12.04
CA LEU A 436 -7.65 5.61 -10.96
C LEU A 436 -7.54 7.10 -10.60
N LEU A 437 -6.59 7.82 -11.21
CA LEU A 437 -6.35 9.22 -10.92
C LEU A 437 -7.19 10.13 -11.83
N TYR A 438 -7.79 11.13 -11.22
CA TYR A 438 -8.61 12.14 -11.89
C TYR A 438 -8.05 13.54 -11.64
N PHE A 439 -8.08 14.38 -12.66
CA PHE A 439 -7.56 15.73 -12.64
C PHE A 439 -8.53 16.71 -13.27
N ASP A 440 -8.42 17.97 -12.92
CA ASP A 440 -9.11 19.06 -13.63
C ASP A 440 -8.46 19.29 -15.00
N THR A 441 -9.20 19.88 -15.91
CA THR A 441 -8.71 20.12 -17.29
C THR A 441 -9.20 21.45 -17.82
N SER A 442 -8.48 21.97 -18.79
CA SER A 442 -8.85 23.23 -19.48
C SER A 442 -10.13 23.11 -20.30
N SER A 443 -10.48 21.91 -20.77
CA SER A 443 -11.61 21.70 -21.69
C SER A 443 -12.94 21.42 -20.98
N SER A 444 -12.92 20.98 -19.71
CA SER A 444 -14.11 20.60 -18.94
C SER A 444 -14.04 21.12 -17.51
N ALA A 445 -15.20 21.35 -16.91
CA ALA A 445 -15.32 21.61 -15.48
C ALA A 445 -15.39 20.31 -14.65
N GLU A 446 -15.54 19.16 -15.31
CA GLU A 446 -15.58 17.86 -14.66
C GLU A 446 -14.17 17.25 -14.60
N LEU A 447 -13.89 16.55 -13.51
CA LEU A 447 -12.64 15.81 -13.34
C LEU A 447 -12.50 14.76 -14.44
N THR A 448 -11.32 14.63 -15.00
CA THR A 448 -10.98 13.78 -16.13
C THR A 448 -9.90 12.78 -15.71
N SER A 449 -10.06 11.51 -16.09
CA SER A 449 -8.99 10.52 -15.95
C SER A 449 -7.95 10.66 -17.06
N LEU A 450 -6.76 10.11 -16.85
CA LEU A 450 -5.72 10.08 -17.89
C LEU A 450 -6.16 9.28 -19.12
N ASP A 451 -6.95 8.22 -18.95
CA ASP A 451 -7.51 7.44 -20.08
C ASP A 451 -8.50 8.26 -20.91
N GLU A 452 -9.37 9.04 -20.25
CA GLU A 452 -10.32 9.94 -20.91
C GLU A 452 -9.61 11.07 -21.67
N TYR A 453 -8.54 11.64 -21.08
CA TYR A 453 -7.70 12.63 -21.76
C TYR A 453 -7.08 12.04 -23.04
N VAL A 454 -6.42 10.88 -22.92
CA VAL A 454 -5.80 10.18 -24.06
C VAL A 454 -6.83 9.82 -25.12
N GLY A 455 -8.05 9.43 -24.72
CA GLY A 455 -9.14 9.12 -25.67
C GLY A 455 -9.63 10.32 -26.49
N ARG A 456 -9.37 11.57 -26.05
CA ARG A 456 -9.68 12.81 -26.78
C ARG A 456 -8.53 13.30 -27.67
N LEU A 457 -7.32 12.77 -27.51
CA LEU A 457 -6.20 13.12 -28.37
C LEU A 457 -6.39 12.53 -29.77
N PRO A 458 -5.90 13.20 -30.84
CA PRO A 458 -5.97 12.68 -32.18
C PRO A 458 -5.29 11.31 -32.32
N GLY A 459 -5.93 10.36 -33.02
CA GLY A 459 -5.43 8.99 -33.16
C GLY A 459 -4.12 8.85 -33.93
N ASP A 460 -3.89 9.74 -34.89
CA ASP A 460 -2.70 9.80 -35.75
C ASP A 460 -1.73 10.93 -35.33
N ALA A 461 -1.83 11.36 -34.06
CA ALA A 461 -1.03 12.44 -33.53
C ALA A 461 0.47 12.16 -33.68
N LYS A 462 1.20 13.17 -34.18
CA LYS A 462 2.65 13.16 -34.31
C LYS A 462 3.22 14.30 -33.50
N ASP A 463 4.39 14.08 -32.95
CA ASP A 463 5.15 15.07 -32.18
C ASP A 463 4.41 15.62 -30.95
N ASP A 464 4.09 16.91 -30.93
CA ASP A 464 3.52 17.59 -29.78
C ASP A 464 2.04 17.27 -29.52
N ASP A 465 1.30 16.75 -30.49
CA ASP A 465 -0.10 16.36 -30.34
C ASP A 465 -0.27 14.98 -29.68
N ASP A 466 0.82 14.24 -29.50
CA ASP A 466 0.84 12.92 -28.87
C ASP A 466 1.17 12.95 -27.37
N LYS A 467 1.27 14.14 -26.77
CA LYS A 467 1.69 14.31 -25.38
C LYS A 467 0.51 14.62 -24.45
N ILE A 468 0.61 14.18 -23.21
CA ILE A 468 -0.28 14.58 -22.12
C ILE A 468 0.35 15.78 -21.45
N TYR A 469 -0.30 16.94 -21.53
CA TYR A 469 0.22 18.16 -20.92
C TYR A 469 -0.45 18.45 -19.59
N TYR A 470 0.34 18.90 -18.62
CA TYR A 470 -0.17 19.35 -17.34
C TYR A 470 0.47 20.67 -16.91
N LEU A 471 -0.29 21.48 -16.15
CA LEU A 471 0.15 22.75 -15.60
C LEU A 471 -0.12 22.76 -14.08
N HIS A 472 0.90 23.02 -13.29
CA HIS A 472 0.75 23.21 -11.85
C HIS A 472 0.42 24.66 -11.54
N ALA A 473 -0.71 24.88 -10.83
CA ALA A 473 -1.10 26.16 -10.31
C ALA A 473 -1.89 26.02 -8.99
N PRO A 474 -1.95 27.02 -8.11
CA PRO A 474 -2.72 26.92 -6.87
C PRO A 474 -4.23 26.77 -7.06
N THR A 475 -4.81 27.38 -8.11
CA THR A 475 -6.24 27.32 -8.44
C THR A 475 -6.44 27.26 -9.95
N ARG A 476 -7.67 26.91 -10.39
CA ARG A 476 -8.06 26.90 -11.80
C ARG A 476 -7.93 28.29 -12.45
N GLU A 477 -8.33 29.34 -11.72
CA GLU A 477 -8.26 30.72 -12.20
C GLU A 477 -6.82 31.13 -12.50
N LEU A 478 -5.89 30.79 -11.60
CA LEU A 478 -4.47 31.04 -11.79
C LEU A 478 -3.86 30.18 -12.89
N ALA A 479 -4.33 28.94 -13.09
CA ALA A 479 -3.90 28.12 -14.21
C ALA A 479 -4.32 28.75 -15.55
N LEU A 480 -5.57 29.19 -15.67
CA LEU A 480 -6.09 29.86 -16.87
C LEU A 480 -5.45 31.22 -17.15
N ALA A 481 -4.97 31.92 -16.12
CA ALA A 481 -4.26 33.19 -16.24
C ALA A 481 -2.74 33.03 -16.40
N SER A 482 -2.23 31.79 -16.36
CA SER A 482 -0.80 31.52 -16.47
C SER A 482 -0.26 31.82 -17.88
N PRO A 483 0.89 32.49 -18.00
CA PRO A 483 1.58 32.65 -19.28
C PRO A 483 1.87 31.35 -20.01
N TYR A 484 2.11 30.27 -19.26
CA TYR A 484 2.36 28.93 -19.83
C TYR A 484 1.12 28.31 -20.49
N TYR A 485 -0.08 28.78 -20.10
CA TYR A 485 -1.33 28.30 -20.68
C TYR A 485 -1.70 29.03 -22.00
N GLU A 486 -1.11 30.20 -22.33
CA GLU A 486 -1.45 30.98 -23.52
C GLU A 486 -1.39 30.15 -24.82
N ALA A 487 -0.30 29.43 -25.03
CA ALA A 487 -0.13 28.58 -26.21
C ALA A 487 -1.21 27.49 -26.33
N PHE A 488 -1.65 26.94 -25.19
CA PHE A 488 -2.74 25.93 -25.17
C PHE A 488 -4.09 26.53 -25.53
N LYS A 489 -4.39 27.71 -24.98
CA LYS A 489 -5.62 28.44 -25.27
C LYS A 489 -5.74 28.78 -26.73
N ASP A 490 -4.68 29.34 -27.31
CA ASP A 490 -4.66 29.79 -28.70
C ASP A 490 -4.68 28.62 -29.69
N SER A 491 -4.01 27.50 -29.36
CA SER A 491 -4.01 26.28 -30.18
C SER A 491 -5.21 25.38 -29.90
N LYS A 492 -6.09 25.73 -28.95
CA LYS A 492 -7.23 24.90 -28.51
C LYS A 492 -6.83 23.50 -28.02
N ARG A 493 -5.61 23.35 -27.52
CA ARG A 493 -5.11 22.08 -26.95
C ARG A 493 -5.55 21.96 -25.51
N GLU A 494 -5.92 20.75 -25.12
CA GLU A 494 -6.28 20.44 -23.75
C GLU A 494 -5.02 20.37 -22.86
N CYS A 495 -5.13 20.88 -21.63
CA CYS A 495 -4.10 20.81 -20.61
C CYS A 495 -4.73 20.41 -19.27
N LEU A 496 -4.13 19.46 -18.57
CA LEU A 496 -4.54 19.07 -17.21
C LEU A 496 -4.06 20.12 -16.20
N PHE A 497 -4.90 20.43 -15.24
CA PHE A 497 -4.55 21.31 -14.13
C PHE A 497 -4.32 20.52 -12.86
N VAL A 498 -3.18 20.75 -12.23
CA VAL A 498 -2.78 20.09 -10.98
C VAL A 498 -2.52 21.13 -9.91
N TYR A 499 -3.10 20.93 -8.72
CA TYR A 499 -3.16 21.98 -7.69
C TYR A 499 -2.27 21.69 -6.49
N ASN A 500 -1.96 20.44 -6.23
CA ASN A 500 -1.16 20.05 -5.08
C ASN A 500 0.25 19.65 -5.51
N ALA A 501 1.22 19.88 -4.64
CA ALA A 501 2.61 19.47 -4.91
C ALA A 501 2.76 17.96 -5.17
N ILE A 502 1.90 17.12 -4.54
CA ILE A 502 1.90 15.68 -4.79
C ILE A 502 1.48 15.36 -6.23
N ASP A 503 0.59 16.15 -6.84
CA ASP A 503 0.13 15.91 -8.22
C ASP A 503 1.26 16.11 -9.23
N ASP A 504 2.04 17.18 -9.06
CA ASP A 504 3.22 17.45 -9.89
C ASP A 504 4.26 16.32 -9.74
N PHE A 505 4.44 15.84 -8.51
CA PHE A 505 5.31 14.70 -8.24
C PHE A 505 4.79 13.40 -8.88
N VAL A 506 3.48 13.16 -8.85
CA VAL A 506 2.83 12.03 -9.54
C VAL A 506 3.09 12.11 -11.04
N MET A 507 2.82 13.26 -11.68
CA MET A 507 3.01 13.44 -13.12
C MET A 507 4.47 13.19 -13.54
N SER A 508 5.41 13.72 -12.77
CA SER A 508 6.85 13.51 -13.00
C SER A 508 7.26 12.04 -12.84
N ASN A 509 6.69 11.32 -11.86
CA ASN A 509 6.99 9.90 -11.62
C ASN A 509 6.31 8.96 -12.63
N LEU A 510 5.12 9.30 -13.12
CA LEU A 510 4.45 8.55 -14.17
C LEU A 510 5.26 8.63 -15.48
N GLY A 511 5.68 9.82 -15.87
CA GLY A 511 6.48 10.08 -17.06
C GLY A 511 5.77 9.73 -18.37
N THR A 512 5.01 8.64 -18.41
CA THR A 512 4.22 8.19 -19.57
C THR A 512 2.91 7.54 -19.12
N HIS A 513 1.85 7.64 -19.92
CA HIS A 513 0.61 6.91 -19.75
C HIS A 513 0.10 6.39 -21.09
N ASN A 514 -0.20 5.09 -21.18
CA ASN A 514 -0.58 4.41 -22.43
C ASN A 514 0.40 4.67 -23.60
N GLY A 515 1.71 4.73 -23.29
CA GLY A 515 2.76 5.00 -24.27
C GLY A 515 2.95 6.47 -24.62
N ARG A 516 2.12 7.39 -24.14
CA ARG A 516 2.19 8.82 -24.39
C ARG A 516 2.98 9.54 -23.29
N PRO A 517 3.93 10.41 -23.64
CA PRO A 517 4.70 11.18 -22.66
C PRO A 517 3.82 12.16 -21.88
N ILE A 518 4.07 12.28 -20.59
CA ILE A 518 3.48 13.29 -19.71
C ILE A 518 4.48 14.44 -19.57
N VAL A 519 4.11 15.64 -19.99
CA VAL A 519 5.00 16.80 -20.10
C VAL A 519 4.39 18.02 -19.40
N ALA A 520 5.21 18.72 -18.60
CA ALA A 520 4.81 19.96 -17.98
C ALA A 520 4.62 21.06 -19.05
N ALA A 521 3.59 21.90 -18.90
CA ALA A 521 3.26 22.98 -19.83
C ALA A 521 4.42 23.98 -20.02
N GLU A 522 5.25 24.13 -19.02
CA GLU A 522 6.47 24.95 -19.04
C GLU A 522 7.46 24.49 -20.13
N ARG A 523 7.42 23.19 -20.48
CA ARG A 523 8.28 22.56 -21.50
C ARG A 523 7.61 22.38 -22.86
N ALA A 524 6.41 22.94 -23.05
CA ALA A 524 5.74 22.90 -24.34
C ALA A 524 6.51 23.73 -25.37
N THR A 525 6.66 23.20 -26.60
CA THR A 525 7.49 23.80 -27.68
C THR A 525 6.67 24.37 -28.81
N PHE A 526 5.36 24.19 -28.84
CA PHE A 526 4.50 24.68 -29.91
C PHE A 526 4.16 26.17 -29.77
N ALA A 527 3.99 26.87 -30.90
CA ALA A 527 3.65 28.29 -30.98
C ALA A 527 2.18 28.55 -30.57
N ALA A 528 1.92 29.72 -30.00
CA ALA A 528 0.57 30.25 -29.84
C ALA A 528 -0.01 30.56 -31.23
N GLY A 529 -1.13 29.90 -31.58
CA GLY A 529 -1.74 30.06 -32.90
C GLY A 529 -1.09 29.21 -33.99
N GLY A 530 -1.48 27.93 -34.07
CA GLY A 530 -1.19 27.09 -35.23
C GLY A 530 -1.82 27.67 -36.50
N ALA A 531 -0.96 27.98 -37.43
CA ALA A 531 -1.24 28.47 -38.79
C ALA A 531 -2.59 28.03 -39.37
N ALA A 532 -3.60 28.87 -39.27
CA ALA A 532 -4.54 29.08 -40.33
C ALA A 532 -4.19 30.47 -40.88
N GLU A 533 -3.42 30.51 -41.97
CA GLU A 533 -3.53 31.58 -42.92
C GLU A 533 -5.00 31.57 -43.41
N GLU A 534 -5.88 32.26 -42.65
CA GLU A 534 -7.13 32.72 -43.22
C GLU A 534 -6.72 33.70 -44.34
N LYS A 535 -6.84 33.23 -45.57
CA LYS A 535 -6.94 34.12 -46.69
C LYS A 535 -8.11 35.04 -46.44
N THR A 536 -7.81 36.22 -45.88
CA THR A 536 -8.74 37.34 -45.87
C THR A 536 -9.04 37.69 -47.31
N GLU A 537 -10.26 37.35 -47.78
CA GLU A 537 -10.88 38.01 -48.90
C GLU A 537 -10.89 39.51 -48.60
N GLU A 538 -10.34 40.28 -49.57
CA GLU A 538 -10.34 41.74 -49.56
C GLU A 538 -11.78 42.26 -49.43
N SER A 539 -12.15 42.76 -48.27
CA SER A 539 -13.24 43.70 -48.12
C SER A 539 -12.64 45.11 -47.99
N ASP A 540 -12.82 45.89 -49.04
CA ASP A 540 -12.56 47.31 -49.07
C ASP A 540 -13.30 48.03 -47.93
N GLY A 541 -12.60 48.81 -47.13
CA GLY A 541 -13.20 49.81 -46.22
C GLY A 541 -12.42 50.05 -44.93
N ASP A 542 -11.59 51.07 -44.95
CA ASP A 542 -11.14 52.00 -43.89
C ASP A 542 -10.69 51.48 -42.50
N GLU A 543 -9.52 52.04 -42.16
CA GLU A 543 -8.75 52.02 -40.92
C GLU A 543 -7.80 50.79 -40.71
N LYS A 544 -6.62 50.90 -41.36
CA LYS A 544 -5.43 50.18 -40.98
C LYS A 544 -5.05 50.48 -39.54
N ALA A 545 -5.36 49.53 -38.64
CA ALA A 545 -4.63 49.45 -37.38
C ALA A 545 -3.12 49.40 -37.69
N PRO A 546 -2.24 50.13 -36.95
CA PRO A 546 -0.80 50.11 -37.24
C PRO A 546 -0.27 48.68 -37.12
N ALA A 547 0.40 48.23 -38.20
CA ALA A 547 1.06 46.91 -38.22
C ALA A 547 1.88 46.78 -36.95
N SER A 548 1.57 45.75 -36.10
CA SER A 548 2.26 45.55 -34.83
C SER A 548 3.74 45.29 -35.11
N ARG A 549 4.61 46.22 -34.65
CA ARG A 549 6.07 46.06 -34.71
C ARG A 549 6.47 44.74 -34.04
N LYS A 550 7.35 43.95 -34.66
CA LYS A 550 8.04 42.78 -34.10
C LYS A 550 9.53 43.06 -34.13
N LEU A 551 10.29 42.69 -33.10
CA LEU A 551 11.74 42.72 -33.16
C LEU A 551 12.23 41.78 -34.24
N ASP A 552 13.15 42.25 -35.06
CA ASP A 552 13.88 41.37 -35.97
C ASP A 552 14.95 40.55 -35.24
N ASP A 553 15.57 39.57 -35.91
CA ASP A 553 16.54 38.68 -35.30
C ASP A 553 17.77 39.41 -34.72
N ALA A 554 18.20 40.51 -35.34
CA ALA A 554 19.31 41.31 -34.90
C ALA A 554 18.95 42.16 -33.68
N GLU A 555 17.75 42.74 -33.65
CA GLU A 555 17.21 43.48 -32.50
C GLU A 555 16.99 42.53 -31.28
N ALA A 556 16.44 41.34 -31.54
CA ALA A 556 16.26 40.30 -30.48
C ALA A 556 17.62 39.83 -29.93
N ALA A 557 18.62 39.60 -30.80
CA ALA A 557 19.95 39.22 -30.35
C ALA A 557 20.63 40.32 -29.51
N PHE A 558 20.45 41.61 -29.92
CA PHE A 558 20.97 42.77 -29.13
C PHE A 558 20.34 42.81 -27.76
N LEU A 559 18.98 42.72 -27.69
CA LEU A 559 18.29 42.73 -26.41
C LEU A 559 18.70 41.57 -25.51
N ALA A 560 18.83 40.36 -26.09
CA ALA A 560 19.28 39.18 -25.37
C ALA A 560 20.69 39.38 -24.74
N GLN A 561 21.63 39.85 -25.53
CA GLN A 561 23.02 40.11 -25.02
C GLN A 561 23.03 41.18 -23.93
N TRP A 562 22.24 42.26 -24.12
CA TRP A 562 22.16 43.31 -23.11
C TRP A 562 21.54 42.79 -21.80
N MET A 563 20.43 42.03 -21.87
CA MET A 563 19.79 41.45 -20.70
C MET A 563 20.68 40.44 -19.96
N VAL A 564 21.36 39.55 -20.68
CA VAL A 564 22.28 38.58 -20.07
C VAL A 564 23.43 39.30 -19.33
N ARG A 565 23.97 40.36 -19.93
CA ARG A 565 25.03 41.17 -19.27
C ARG A 565 24.54 41.94 -18.05
N THR A 566 23.29 42.46 -18.11
CA THR A 566 22.69 43.24 -17.04
C THR A 566 22.27 42.36 -15.85
N LEU A 567 21.86 41.11 -16.10
CA LEU A 567 21.31 40.14 -15.13
C LEU A 567 22.23 38.92 -14.97
N ASP A 568 23.57 39.12 -15.14
CA ASP A 568 24.58 38.02 -15.27
C ASP A 568 24.58 37.02 -14.13
N ASP A 569 24.25 37.46 -12.91
CA ASP A 569 24.14 36.59 -11.73
C ASP A 569 22.89 35.67 -11.74
N ARG A 570 21.85 35.99 -12.53
CA ARG A 570 20.53 35.34 -12.49
C ARG A 570 20.07 34.74 -13.84
N LEU A 571 20.69 35.18 -14.95
CA LEU A 571 20.23 34.85 -16.31
C LEU A 571 21.32 34.15 -17.09
N GLU A 572 21.00 32.98 -17.68
CA GLU A 572 21.88 32.19 -18.55
C GLU A 572 21.74 32.64 -20.03
N SER A 573 20.51 32.73 -20.50
CA SER A 573 20.21 33.08 -21.88
C SER A 573 18.83 33.74 -22.03
N VAL A 574 18.64 34.48 -23.11
CA VAL A 574 17.36 35.03 -23.55
C VAL A 574 17.11 34.63 -24.98
N VAL A 575 15.89 34.12 -25.25
CA VAL A 575 15.52 33.63 -26.59
C VAL A 575 14.14 34.22 -26.95
N PRO A 576 13.94 34.72 -28.18
CA PRO A 576 12.61 35.10 -28.63
C PRO A 576 11.70 33.86 -28.79
N THR A 577 10.42 34.01 -28.43
CA THR A 577 9.46 32.93 -28.56
C THR A 577 8.14 33.40 -29.18
N ASP A 578 7.51 32.54 -29.96
CA ASP A 578 6.17 32.77 -30.51
C ASP A 578 5.08 32.04 -29.72
N ARG A 579 5.41 31.39 -28.56
CA ARG A 579 4.42 30.71 -27.72
C ARG A 579 3.64 31.64 -26.79
N LEU A 580 4.02 32.91 -26.74
CA LEU A 580 3.37 33.94 -25.94
C LEU A 580 2.54 34.86 -26.83
N SER A 581 1.30 35.12 -26.41
CA SER A 581 0.41 36.08 -27.07
C SER A 581 0.26 37.39 -26.32
N SER A 582 -0.01 37.36 -25.02
CA SER A 582 -0.27 38.54 -24.20
C SER A 582 0.79 38.78 -23.12
N SER A 583 1.58 37.81 -22.77
CA SER A 583 2.62 37.92 -21.75
C SER A 583 3.96 38.35 -22.37
N PRO A 584 4.78 39.15 -21.64
CA PRO A 584 6.05 39.65 -22.15
C PRO A 584 7.18 38.62 -22.09
N ALA A 585 7.20 37.74 -21.10
CA ALA A 585 8.27 36.74 -20.94
C ALA A 585 7.85 35.61 -20.01
N VAL A 586 8.50 34.43 -20.20
CA VAL A 586 8.41 33.24 -19.32
C VAL A 586 9.79 32.62 -19.15
N LEU A 587 9.96 31.74 -18.15
CA LEU A 587 11.15 30.92 -18.02
C LEU A 587 11.03 29.68 -18.93
N ALA A 588 12.11 29.35 -19.63
CA ALA A 588 12.25 28.09 -20.35
C ALA A 588 12.83 27.03 -19.44
N ASP A 589 12.42 25.78 -19.60
CA ASP A 589 12.94 24.61 -18.83
C ASP A 589 12.98 24.83 -17.33
N ALA A 590 12.06 25.61 -16.79
CA ALA A 590 12.03 25.92 -15.36
C ALA A 590 11.91 24.65 -14.50
N GLU A 591 12.63 24.65 -13.38
CA GLU A 591 12.41 23.66 -12.32
C GLU A 591 10.97 23.78 -11.80
N SER A 592 10.34 22.66 -11.42
CA SER A 592 9.01 22.72 -10.82
C SER A 592 9.03 23.50 -9.50
N GLY A 593 8.27 24.60 -9.46
CA GLY A 593 8.14 25.41 -8.23
C GLY A 593 7.49 24.64 -7.08
N ALA A 594 6.60 23.70 -7.37
CA ALA A 594 6.00 22.81 -6.36
C ALA A 594 7.04 21.85 -5.76
N MET A 595 7.87 21.24 -6.62
CA MET A 595 8.96 20.38 -6.19
C MET A 595 9.98 21.13 -5.35
N ARG A 596 10.38 22.33 -5.79
CA ARG A 596 11.33 23.16 -5.05
C ARG A 596 10.81 23.56 -3.66
N ARG A 597 9.56 23.98 -3.54
CA ARG A 597 8.93 24.27 -2.23
C ARG A 597 8.92 23.06 -1.32
N MET A 598 8.61 21.87 -1.86
CA MET A 598 8.62 20.63 -1.11
C MET A 598 10.04 20.27 -0.63
N MET A 599 11.05 20.41 -1.48
CA MET A 599 12.46 20.20 -1.10
C MET A 599 12.91 21.18 -0.01
N ALA A 600 12.45 22.44 -0.08
CA ALA A 600 12.74 23.46 0.94
C ALA A 600 12.19 23.06 2.32
N LEU A 601 10.93 22.57 2.38
CA LEU A 601 10.32 22.09 3.62
C LEU A 601 11.07 20.88 4.18
N VAL A 602 11.48 19.94 3.31
CA VAL A 602 12.25 18.76 3.73
C VAL A 602 13.64 19.16 4.25
N ALA A 603 14.35 20.05 3.55
CA ALA A 603 15.67 20.53 3.97
C ALA A 603 15.58 21.25 5.32
N GLN A 604 14.63 22.13 5.49
CA GLN A 604 14.42 22.85 6.74
C GLN A 604 14.14 21.93 7.94
N GLN A 605 13.41 20.83 7.73
CA GLN A 605 13.09 19.88 8.82
C GLN A 605 14.20 18.84 9.08
N SER A 606 15.00 18.48 8.07
CA SER A 606 16.01 17.43 8.19
C SER A 606 17.39 17.94 8.55
N THR A 607 17.82 19.05 7.94
CA THR A 607 19.15 19.62 8.13
C THR A 607 19.16 21.02 8.74
N GLY A 608 18.01 21.71 8.74
CA GLY A 608 17.89 23.11 9.14
C GLY A 608 18.51 24.09 8.14
N GLU A 609 19.00 23.62 6.99
CA GLU A 609 19.66 24.43 5.96
C GLU A 609 18.66 24.91 4.92
N ALA A 610 18.86 26.13 4.42
CA ALA A 610 18.11 26.65 3.28
C ALA A 610 18.53 25.92 1.99
N LEU A 611 17.63 25.82 1.03
CA LEU A 611 17.99 25.34 -0.31
C LEU A 611 19.05 26.25 -0.95
N PRO A 612 19.89 25.70 -1.83
CA PRO A 612 20.78 26.51 -2.63
C PRO A 612 19.99 27.53 -3.48
N PRO A 613 20.56 28.70 -3.78
CA PRO A 613 19.90 29.69 -4.61
C PRO A 613 19.52 29.11 -5.97
N LEU A 614 18.52 29.72 -6.62
CA LEU A 614 18.13 29.33 -7.97
C LEU A 614 19.33 29.41 -8.91
N PRO A 615 19.55 28.40 -9.77
CA PRO A 615 20.55 28.48 -10.84
C PRO A 615 20.20 29.62 -11.80
N LYS A 616 21.15 30.01 -12.67
CA LYS A 616 20.86 30.95 -13.75
C LYS A 616 19.74 30.43 -14.64
N GLN A 617 18.76 31.29 -14.96
CA GLN A 617 17.54 30.92 -15.66
C GLN A 617 17.65 31.19 -17.17
N LYS A 618 16.89 30.46 -17.96
CA LYS A 618 16.67 30.74 -19.39
C LYS A 618 15.36 31.47 -19.53
N LEU A 619 15.37 32.64 -20.18
CA LEU A 619 14.19 33.49 -20.37
C LEU A 619 13.75 33.45 -21.83
N GLU A 620 12.47 33.20 -22.06
CA GLU A 620 11.84 33.39 -23.36
C GLU A 620 11.08 34.70 -23.35
N VAL A 621 11.26 35.51 -24.40
CA VAL A 621 10.62 36.82 -24.51
C VAL A 621 9.72 36.90 -25.75
N ASN A 622 8.57 37.56 -25.61
CA ASN A 622 7.65 37.82 -26.69
C ASN A 622 8.13 39.01 -27.52
N PRO A 623 8.64 38.82 -28.75
CA PRO A 623 9.20 39.90 -29.55
C PRO A 623 8.18 40.93 -30.10
N LYS A 624 6.87 40.66 -29.90
CA LYS A 624 5.76 41.54 -30.30
C LYS A 624 5.21 42.35 -29.13
N HIS A 625 5.59 42.02 -27.89
CA HIS A 625 5.01 42.62 -26.70
C HIS A 625 5.48 44.07 -26.49
N PRO A 626 4.58 45.05 -26.24
CA PRO A 626 4.95 46.46 -26.09
C PRO A 626 6.05 46.72 -25.05
N VAL A 627 6.06 46.03 -23.94
CA VAL A 627 7.09 46.16 -22.89
C VAL A 627 8.46 45.72 -23.42
N VAL A 628 8.53 44.62 -24.18
CA VAL A 628 9.78 44.09 -24.74
C VAL A 628 10.32 45.03 -25.82
N LEU A 629 9.45 45.58 -26.69
CA LEU A 629 9.80 46.60 -27.68
C LEU A 629 10.33 47.88 -27.02
N ALA A 630 9.64 48.40 -26.00
CA ALA A 630 10.06 49.57 -25.26
C ALA A 630 11.38 49.36 -24.52
N LEU A 631 11.60 48.15 -23.95
CA LEU A 631 12.84 47.80 -23.28
C LEU A 631 14.02 47.75 -24.27
N HIS A 632 13.83 47.16 -25.46
CA HIS A 632 14.82 47.19 -26.53
C HIS A 632 15.20 48.63 -26.92
N ASP A 633 14.20 49.48 -27.18
CA ASP A 633 14.44 50.87 -27.59
C ASP A 633 15.12 51.71 -26.49
N ALA A 634 14.84 51.44 -25.21
CA ALA A 634 15.49 52.10 -24.12
C ALA A 634 16.97 51.62 -23.96
N ALA A 635 17.20 50.35 -24.04
CA ALA A 635 18.55 49.75 -23.99
C ALA A 635 19.46 50.21 -25.17
N LYS A 636 18.87 50.39 -26.32
CA LYS A 636 19.58 50.89 -27.53
C LYS A 636 19.92 52.38 -27.43
N ARG A 637 19.08 53.16 -26.72
CA ARG A 637 19.36 54.59 -26.46
C ARG A 637 20.47 54.79 -25.44
N SER A 638 20.43 54.04 -24.33
CA SER A 638 21.44 54.09 -23.29
C SER A 638 21.52 52.71 -22.58
N SER A 639 22.68 52.08 -22.60
CA SER A 639 22.89 50.80 -21.91
C SER A 639 22.67 50.89 -20.38
N ASP A 640 22.77 52.08 -19.82
CA ASP A 640 22.70 52.38 -18.38
C ASP A 640 21.42 53.16 -17.99
N ASP A 641 20.39 53.12 -18.85
CA ASP A 641 19.08 53.70 -18.52
C ASP A 641 18.52 53.05 -17.28
N ALA A 642 18.36 53.80 -16.22
CA ALA A 642 17.86 53.31 -14.93
C ALA A 642 16.46 52.68 -15.02
N THR A 643 15.61 53.20 -15.92
CA THR A 643 14.28 52.63 -16.15
C THR A 643 14.35 51.30 -16.83
N ALA A 644 15.23 51.16 -17.85
CA ALA A 644 15.45 49.90 -18.57
C ALA A 644 16.05 48.82 -17.65
N LEU A 645 17.01 49.21 -16.80
CA LEU A 645 17.62 48.29 -15.81
C LEU A 645 16.57 47.76 -14.83
N HIS A 646 15.75 48.67 -14.24
CA HIS A 646 14.67 48.24 -13.32
C HIS A 646 13.60 47.38 -14.01
N ALA A 647 13.26 47.69 -15.29
CA ALA A 647 12.30 46.94 -16.06
C ALA A 647 12.81 45.54 -16.42
N ALA A 648 14.08 45.37 -16.79
CA ALA A 648 14.68 44.08 -17.07
C ALA A 648 14.69 43.16 -15.82
N HIS A 649 15.08 43.68 -14.66
CA HIS A 649 15.00 42.95 -13.40
C HIS A 649 13.55 42.57 -13.04
N GLN A 650 12.60 43.48 -13.26
CA GLN A 650 11.18 43.21 -12.96
C GLN A 650 10.60 42.17 -13.91
N LEU A 651 10.99 42.21 -15.18
CA LEU A 651 10.54 41.23 -16.17
C LEU A 651 10.98 39.82 -15.79
N LEU A 652 12.24 39.64 -15.39
CA LEU A 652 12.75 38.37 -14.88
C LEU A 652 12.02 37.92 -13.62
N ASP A 653 11.84 38.82 -12.63
CA ASP A 653 11.14 38.46 -11.40
C ASP A 653 9.69 38.07 -11.67
N THR A 654 9.01 38.75 -12.59
CA THR A 654 7.63 38.38 -12.99
C THR A 654 7.61 36.98 -13.62
N ALA A 655 8.58 36.64 -14.46
CA ALA A 655 8.72 35.29 -15.03
C ALA A 655 9.00 34.23 -13.95
N ILE A 656 9.84 34.55 -12.95
CA ILE A 656 10.12 33.66 -11.79
C ILE A 656 8.84 33.45 -10.94
N VAL A 657 8.04 34.52 -10.73
CA VAL A 657 6.74 34.42 -10.04
C VAL A 657 5.78 33.51 -10.82
N ALA A 658 5.69 33.72 -12.15
CA ALA A 658 4.82 32.91 -13.00
C ALA A 658 5.19 31.43 -13.00
N ALA A 659 6.49 31.09 -12.88
CA ALA A 659 6.98 29.72 -12.72
C ALA A 659 6.82 29.17 -11.28
N GLY A 660 6.33 29.99 -10.33
CA GLY A 660 6.18 29.57 -8.93
C GLY A 660 7.51 29.34 -8.20
N LEU A 661 8.61 29.92 -8.70
CA LEU A 661 9.97 29.76 -8.16
C LEU A 661 10.39 30.89 -7.22
N MET A 662 9.57 31.92 -7.05
CA MET A 662 9.87 33.04 -6.15
C MET A 662 9.67 32.62 -4.70
N ASP A 663 10.74 32.65 -3.91
CA ASP A 663 10.69 32.30 -2.49
C ASP A 663 9.90 33.35 -1.67
N ASP A 664 10.15 34.65 -1.91
CA ASP A 664 9.44 35.75 -1.26
C ASP A 664 9.22 36.91 -2.24
N ALA A 665 7.98 37.09 -2.70
CA ALA A 665 7.60 38.15 -3.62
C ALA A 665 7.78 39.58 -3.03
N ARG A 666 7.90 39.73 -1.71
CA ARG A 666 8.13 41.01 -1.06
C ARG A 666 9.48 41.64 -1.47
N THR A 667 10.44 40.87 -1.91
CA THR A 667 11.74 41.35 -2.41
C THR A 667 11.62 42.23 -3.66
N MET A 668 10.50 42.12 -4.41
CA MET A 668 10.22 42.93 -5.59
C MET A 668 9.65 44.30 -5.25
N ILE A 669 9.04 44.51 -4.06
CA ILE A 669 8.25 45.74 -3.71
C ILE A 669 9.06 47.02 -3.88
N PRO A 670 10.33 47.14 -3.41
CA PRO A 670 11.10 48.38 -3.59
C PRO A 670 11.29 48.76 -5.07
N ARG A 671 11.49 47.78 -5.94
CA ARG A 671 11.65 48.00 -7.39
C ARG A 671 10.34 48.36 -8.06
N LEU A 672 9.24 47.70 -7.70
CA LEU A 672 7.92 48.06 -8.20
C LEU A 672 7.56 49.51 -7.83
N ASN A 673 7.81 49.94 -6.61
CA ASN A 673 7.60 51.31 -6.17
C ASN A 673 8.44 52.28 -7.01
N LYS A 674 9.70 51.95 -7.29
CA LYS A 674 10.56 52.79 -8.12
C LYS A 674 10.08 52.87 -9.56
N LEU A 675 9.62 51.79 -10.15
CA LEU A 675 9.01 51.79 -11.49
C LEU A 675 7.74 52.64 -11.53
N LEU A 676 6.88 52.58 -10.50
CA LEU A 676 5.67 53.42 -10.38
C LEU A 676 6.03 54.88 -10.28
N GLU A 677 7.01 55.27 -9.46
CA GLU A 677 7.52 56.64 -9.41
C GLU A 677 7.97 57.14 -10.80
N LEU A 678 8.78 56.34 -11.49
CA LEU A 678 9.30 56.71 -12.82
C LEU A 678 8.19 56.81 -13.88
N ALA A 679 7.15 55.96 -13.80
CA ALA A 679 5.99 55.99 -14.71
C ALA A 679 5.11 57.24 -14.47
N LEU A 680 4.83 57.59 -13.21
CA LEU A 680 3.97 58.71 -12.84
C LEU A 680 4.68 60.07 -13.06
N LEU A 681 5.96 60.18 -12.69
CA LEU A 681 6.73 61.44 -12.82
C LEU A 681 7.10 61.76 -14.28
N LYS A 682 7.11 60.81 -15.22
CA LYS A 682 7.31 61.05 -16.65
C LYS A 682 6.10 61.57 -17.39
N GLN A 683 4.90 61.51 -16.80
CA GLN A 683 3.66 62.09 -17.41
C GLN A 683 3.56 63.62 -17.24
N ASP A 684 4.37 64.22 -16.35
CA ASP A 684 4.40 65.65 -16.11
C ASP A 684 5.50 66.41 -16.89
N LYS A 685 6.08 65.81 -17.91
CA LYS A 685 7.01 66.40 -18.87
C LYS A 685 6.59 66.09 -20.31
#